data_b704d210f93ba5bb57a88690e1d0b95e
#
_entry.id   b704d210f93ba5bb57a88690e1d0b95e
#
_cell.length_a   1.000
_cell.length_b   1.000
_cell.length_c   1.000
_cell.angle_alpha   90.00
_cell.angle_beta   90.00
_cell.angle_gamma   90.00
#
_symmetry.space_group_name_H-M   'P 1'
#
loop_
_entity.id
_entity.type
_entity.pdbx_description
1 polymer ?
#
loop_
_entity_poly.entity_id
_entity_poly.type
_entity_poly.pdbx_seq_one_letter_code
_entity_poly.pdbx_strand_id
1 'polypeptide(L)'
;MTDAVDENGDLLPDKERLPRFGQMLRSTSFDELPEFFNILFGHMSFVGPRPLLKQYIDFYSARQKRRADVRPGLTGLAQVNGRNAISWEEKFEFDLEYVDNISFLTDIKIILKTVTKVLKRAGISAQESVTMYAFQGTKKDQFSKYKKAGHLKILFSSVADQVEFIDTFRYAAGRLGVKVTFVGCDHSLEAPALYRCHKHYQVPQPGEEGYVTELLHICKQEKIGLLIPRTEEDVFILSQRTSEFEAVGTEVLIANEELALLCSNKRWTARFFEECGLNAPQVVSSANDYTQGFPAMFAVLDEMDNLEKSIMIHDEQELSFHASKYENYMIRPFLNGKMYEIDVFCNLDGSPVYITLRAKEEVEGKESARYRVVRDHKIVEEAKKVIKKLRPSGWMTIFMLREEHTDKDYFIRMEPWYHQASTVSIKAGADAPYAALSMMLGEPMEYKEDAADDNVIFTRFEKSVCLNTREEPIVEIHDFKDLYHLDEGIGSVIFDLDDTLYSEKDYVRSSFRVVERMLPEVNNIFNKLCAALEKGQPPLETVLKDAGMYSDELLLKCREAIRDHKPEISLYEGVKELFFELHTQKRSIGILIDGTPKVQRAKIEALGLDKMADEILITDELAGHGNVMEFRKPNDLPFLIMRKRLEIPCRNMAFVGDDIEKDFIAPKALGMECYWKKNEDGLYE
;
A
#
# COMPACT_ATOMS: atom_id res chain seq x y z
N MET A 1 39.95 10.79 5.40
CA MET A 1 39.31 9.70 6.13
C MET A 1 40.27 8.54 6.22
N THR A 2 40.15 7.72 7.24
CA THR A 2 40.90 6.45 7.35
C THR A 2 40.16 5.34 6.63
N ASP A 3 40.85 4.26 6.26
CA ASP A 3 40.24 3.08 5.64
C ASP A 3 39.88 2.00 6.68
N ALA A 4 39.43 2.44 7.87
CA ALA A 4 39.02 1.56 8.95
C ALA A 4 37.75 0.81 8.57
N VAL A 5 37.77 -0.51 8.78
CA VAL A 5 36.67 -1.45 8.46
C VAL A 5 36.15 -2.09 9.74
N ASP A 6 34.93 -2.61 9.71
CA ASP A 6 34.34 -3.42 10.76
C ASP A 6 34.83 -4.90 10.70
N GLU A 7 34.30 -5.75 11.57
CA GLU A 7 34.64 -7.18 11.65
C GLU A 7 34.25 -7.97 10.38
N ASN A 8 33.39 -7.44 9.54
CA ASN A 8 32.93 -8.05 8.30
C ASN A 8 33.69 -7.54 7.06
N GLY A 9 34.63 -6.59 7.25
CA GLY A 9 35.40 -5.98 6.18
C GLY A 9 34.71 -4.79 5.51
N ASP A 10 33.57 -4.33 6.04
CA ASP A 10 32.87 -3.15 5.55
C ASP A 10 33.44 -1.87 6.20
N LEU A 11 33.45 -0.78 5.41
CA LEU A 11 33.99 0.49 5.89
C LEU A 11 33.15 1.03 7.06
N LEU A 12 33.79 1.36 8.19
CA LEU A 12 33.12 2.00 9.32
C LEU A 12 32.41 3.30 8.91
N PRO A 13 31.37 3.73 9.65
CA PRO A 13 30.67 4.98 9.39
C PRO A 13 31.62 6.17 9.31
N ASP A 14 31.36 7.12 8.41
CA ASP A 14 32.20 8.29 8.15
C ASP A 14 32.59 9.05 9.43
N LYS A 15 31.71 9.08 10.43
CA LYS A 15 31.91 9.74 11.71
C LYS A 15 33.08 9.14 12.51
N GLU A 16 33.29 7.83 12.39
CA GLU A 16 34.38 7.09 13.07
C GLU A 16 35.67 7.11 12.28
N ARG A 17 35.57 7.24 10.95
CA ARG A 17 36.71 7.28 10.02
C ARG A 17 37.32 8.68 9.86
N LEU A 18 36.66 9.73 10.36
CA LEU A 18 37.05 11.10 10.17
C LEU A 18 37.96 11.59 11.33
N PRO A 19 39.29 11.72 11.13
CA PRO A 19 40.18 12.22 12.17
C PRO A 19 39.87 13.70 12.50
N ARG A 20 40.24 14.15 13.69
CA ARG A 20 39.99 15.52 14.19
C ARG A 20 40.43 16.63 13.22
N PHE A 21 41.55 16.44 12.53
CA PHE A 21 42.00 17.34 11.47
C PHE A 21 41.06 17.37 10.27
N GLY A 22 40.55 16.20 9.85
CA GLY A 22 39.55 16.13 8.77
C GLY A 22 38.22 16.76 9.16
N GLN A 23 37.81 16.67 10.43
CA GLN A 23 36.63 17.35 10.95
C GLN A 23 36.79 18.86 10.89
N MET A 24 37.95 19.40 11.27
CA MET A 24 38.28 20.81 11.17
C MET A 24 38.26 21.32 9.73
N LEU A 25 38.87 20.57 8.78
CA LEU A 25 38.86 20.93 7.36
C LEU A 25 37.44 20.99 6.79
N ARG A 26 36.59 19.99 7.10
CA ARG A 26 35.17 19.98 6.66
C ARG A 26 34.34 21.08 7.31
N SER A 27 34.58 21.39 8.59
CA SER A 27 33.82 22.47 9.26
C SER A 27 34.09 23.84 8.70
N THR A 28 35.27 24.03 8.14
CA THR A 28 35.72 25.30 7.49
C THR A 28 35.55 25.33 6.00
N SER A 29 35.09 24.19 5.36
CA SER A 29 35.00 23.98 3.91
C SER A 29 36.36 24.17 3.18
N PHE A 30 37.48 24.06 3.90
CA PHE A 30 38.79 24.08 3.25
C PHE A 30 39.12 22.82 2.43
N ASP A 31 38.37 21.76 2.62
CA ASP A 31 38.40 20.56 1.80
C ASP A 31 37.90 20.79 0.36
N GLU A 32 37.19 21.88 0.11
CA GLU A 32 36.71 22.28 -1.23
C GLU A 32 37.71 23.19 -1.99
N LEU A 33 38.81 23.64 -1.34
CA LEU A 33 39.84 24.46 -2.01
C LEU A 33 40.44 23.86 -3.29
N PRO A 34 40.66 22.54 -3.41
CA PRO A 34 41.15 21.95 -4.66
C PRO A 34 40.18 22.15 -5.84
N GLU A 35 38.87 22.32 -5.59
CA GLU A 35 37.88 22.56 -6.67
C GLU A 35 38.10 23.89 -7.38
N PHE A 36 38.73 24.88 -6.73
CA PHE A 36 39.11 26.14 -7.37
C PHE A 36 40.09 25.95 -8.53
N PHE A 37 40.99 24.96 -8.47
CA PHE A 37 41.85 24.64 -9.60
C PHE A 37 41.05 24.10 -10.76
N ASN A 38 39.99 23.32 -10.52
CA ASN A 38 39.09 22.82 -11.55
C ASN A 38 38.30 23.97 -12.21
N ILE A 39 37.96 25.00 -11.45
CA ILE A 39 37.33 26.22 -12.00
C ILE A 39 38.34 26.99 -12.88
N LEU A 40 39.55 27.17 -12.40
CA LEU A 40 40.61 27.89 -13.12
C LEU A 40 40.95 27.21 -14.46
N PHE A 41 40.99 25.86 -14.46
CA PHE A 41 41.21 25.08 -15.68
C PHE A 41 39.96 24.91 -16.56
N GLY A 42 38.82 25.46 -16.16
CA GLY A 42 37.57 25.42 -16.92
C GLY A 42 36.83 24.10 -16.89
N HIS A 43 37.17 23.18 -15.98
CA HIS A 43 36.47 21.90 -15.80
C HIS A 43 35.21 22.09 -14.96
N MET A 44 35.15 23.10 -14.08
CA MET A 44 34.03 23.46 -13.24
C MET A 44 33.65 24.94 -13.38
N SER A 45 32.47 25.29 -12.91
CA SER A 45 31.99 26.68 -12.76
C SER A 45 31.86 27.02 -11.26
N PHE A 46 31.71 28.30 -10.93
CA PHE A 46 31.35 28.73 -9.58
C PHE A 46 29.94 28.22 -9.20
N VAL A 47 28.99 28.32 -10.13
CA VAL A 47 27.59 27.90 -9.94
C VAL A 47 27.25 26.80 -10.93
N GLY A 48 26.57 25.75 -10.44
CA GLY A 48 26.13 24.63 -11.24
C GLY A 48 25.77 23.41 -10.38
N PRO A 49 25.26 22.34 -10.98
CA PRO A 49 25.02 21.06 -10.32
C PRO A 49 26.30 20.52 -9.66
N ARG A 50 26.23 20.08 -8.39
CA ARG A 50 27.41 19.50 -7.72
C ARG A 50 27.89 18.24 -8.44
N PRO A 51 29.21 18.05 -8.68
CA PRO A 51 29.74 16.81 -9.25
C PRO A 51 29.40 15.62 -8.31
N LEU A 52 28.95 14.53 -8.89
CA LEU A 52 28.61 13.29 -8.19
C LEU A 52 29.52 12.17 -8.66
N LEU A 53 29.47 11.02 -7.95
CA LEU A 53 30.32 9.85 -8.27
C LEU A 53 29.94 9.29 -9.64
N LYS A 54 30.94 8.89 -10.43
CA LYS A 54 30.75 8.32 -11.77
C LYS A 54 29.84 7.11 -11.78
N GLN A 55 29.85 6.30 -10.73
CA GLN A 55 28.99 5.13 -10.58
C GLN A 55 27.47 5.46 -10.57
N TYR A 56 27.11 6.73 -10.35
CA TYR A 56 25.70 7.15 -10.39
C TYR A 56 25.18 7.41 -11.81
N ILE A 57 26.05 7.51 -12.81
CA ILE A 57 25.67 7.82 -14.20
C ILE A 57 24.75 6.74 -14.79
N ASP A 58 24.99 5.48 -14.43
CA ASP A 58 24.20 4.35 -14.92
C ASP A 58 22.78 4.33 -14.33
N PHE A 59 22.60 4.97 -13.17
CA PHE A 59 21.32 5.07 -12.47
C PHE A 59 20.51 6.32 -12.87
N TYR A 60 21.06 7.26 -13.65
CA TYR A 60 20.33 8.46 -14.06
C TYR A 60 19.28 8.16 -15.11
N SER A 61 18.05 8.65 -14.88
CA SER A 61 17.03 8.73 -15.93
C SER A 61 17.49 9.65 -17.07
N ALA A 62 16.85 9.55 -18.26
CA ALA A 62 17.13 10.45 -19.37
C ALA A 62 17.01 11.93 -19.00
N ARG A 63 16.03 12.28 -18.13
CA ARG A 63 15.83 13.64 -17.61
C ARG A 63 16.98 14.05 -16.68
N GLN A 64 17.40 13.19 -15.77
CA GLN A 64 18.47 13.48 -14.80
C GLN A 64 19.86 13.60 -15.48
N LYS A 65 20.09 12.94 -16.60
CA LYS A 65 21.32 13.09 -17.39
C LYS A 65 21.51 14.52 -17.87
N ARG A 66 20.44 15.31 -18.06
CA ARG A 66 20.51 16.72 -18.47
C ARG A 66 21.25 17.62 -17.47
N ARG A 67 21.42 17.19 -16.22
CA ARG A 67 22.27 17.90 -15.25
C ARG A 67 23.73 18.06 -15.72
N ALA A 68 24.16 17.20 -16.65
CA ALA A 68 25.48 17.25 -17.27
C ALA A 68 25.54 18.17 -18.53
N ASP A 69 24.42 18.78 -18.94
CA ASP A 69 24.36 19.73 -20.03
C ASP A 69 25.11 21.05 -19.71
N VAL A 70 25.41 21.25 -18.44
CA VAL A 70 26.14 22.38 -17.88
C VAL A 70 27.37 21.93 -17.12
N ARG A 71 28.34 22.82 -16.92
CA ARG A 71 29.50 22.51 -16.07
C ARG A 71 29.09 22.32 -14.61
N PRO A 72 29.68 21.35 -13.91
CA PRO A 72 29.45 21.21 -12.47
C PRO A 72 29.93 22.43 -11.73
N GLY A 73 29.23 22.77 -10.64
CA GLY A 73 29.51 23.97 -9.84
C GLY A 73 30.10 23.66 -8.46
N LEU A 74 30.88 24.60 -7.93
CA LEU A 74 31.32 24.63 -6.53
C LEU A 74 30.10 24.80 -5.61
N THR A 75 29.17 25.67 -6.00
CA THR A 75 27.85 25.82 -5.36
C THR A 75 26.75 25.70 -6.40
N GLY A 76 25.51 25.49 -5.98
CA GLY A 76 24.37 25.36 -6.87
C GLY A 76 23.04 25.46 -6.15
N LEU A 77 21.95 25.38 -6.92
CA LEU A 77 20.60 25.56 -6.41
C LEU A 77 20.23 24.50 -5.34
N ALA A 78 20.63 23.26 -5.55
CA ALA A 78 20.44 22.18 -4.58
C ALA A 78 21.19 22.41 -3.26
N GLN A 79 22.46 22.88 -3.32
CA GLN A 79 23.27 23.15 -2.12
C GLN A 79 22.68 24.29 -1.29
N VAL A 80 22.10 25.31 -1.92
CA VAL A 80 21.52 26.46 -1.21
C VAL A 80 20.07 26.20 -0.72
N ASN A 81 19.42 25.12 -1.14
CA ASN A 81 18.05 24.81 -0.73
C ASN A 81 17.91 23.60 0.23
N GLY A 82 18.98 22.90 0.59
CA GLY A 82 18.88 21.83 1.61
C GLY A 82 20.12 20.97 1.79
N ARG A 83 21.05 20.96 0.85
CA ARG A 83 22.30 20.16 0.90
C ARG A 83 22.02 18.66 1.12
N ASN A 84 22.26 18.14 2.34
CA ASN A 84 22.05 16.73 2.68
C ASN A 84 20.69 16.45 3.34
N ALA A 85 19.89 17.49 3.58
CA ALA A 85 18.57 17.37 4.19
C ALA A 85 17.43 17.15 3.18
N ILE A 86 17.73 17.13 1.88
CA ILE A 86 16.76 16.91 0.80
C ILE A 86 17.05 15.58 0.10
N SER A 87 16.02 14.97 -0.45
CA SER A 87 16.11 13.69 -1.20
C SER A 87 16.99 13.79 -2.45
N TRP A 88 17.37 12.65 -3.03
CA TRP A 88 18.09 12.62 -4.31
C TRP A 88 17.26 13.20 -5.46
N GLU A 89 15.97 12.92 -5.47
CA GLU A 89 15.01 13.42 -6.44
C GLU A 89 14.92 14.95 -6.40
N GLU A 90 14.78 15.52 -5.21
CA GLU A 90 14.74 16.98 -5.02
C GLU A 90 16.05 17.65 -5.45
N LYS A 91 17.19 17.01 -5.14
CA LYS A 91 18.49 17.50 -5.62
C LYS A 91 18.54 17.57 -7.13
N PHE A 92 18.08 16.50 -7.81
CA PHE A 92 18.05 16.48 -9.28
C PHE A 92 17.06 17.47 -9.86
N GLU A 93 15.90 17.67 -9.24
CA GLU A 93 14.95 18.70 -9.70
C GLU A 93 15.53 20.11 -9.55
N PHE A 94 16.19 20.44 -8.45
CA PHE A 94 16.90 21.72 -8.32
C PHE A 94 18.05 21.86 -9.31
N ASP A 95 18.79 20.78 -9.59
CA ASP A 95 19.84 20.81 -10.60
C ASP A 95 19.24 21.07 -12.00
N LEU A 96 18.11 20.46 -12.33
CA LEU A 96 17.40 20.65 -13.60
C LEU A 96 16.74 22.03 -13.68
N GLU A 97 16.15 22.53 -12.60
CA GLU A 97 15.62 23.90 -12.52
C GLU A 97 16.72 24.91 -12.83
N TYR A 98 17.93 24.70 -12.33
CA TYR A 98 19.08 25.54 -12.64
C TYR A 98 19.47 25.41 -14.12
N VAL A 99 19.56 24.19 -14.67
CA VAL A 99 19.87 23.95 -16.08
C VAL A 99 18.90 24.66 -17.03
N ASP A 100 17.60 24.60 -16.68
CA ASP A 100 16.54 25.21 -17.49
C ASP A 100 16.47 26.75 -17.36
N ASN A 101 17.00 27.34 -16.25
CA ASN A 101 16.90 28.74 -15.92
C ASN A 101 18.28 29.42 -15.72
N ILE A 102 19.29 28.97 -16.43
CA ILE A 102 20.64 29.53 -16.34
C ILE A 102 20.63 31.03 -16.72
N SER A 103 21.10 31.85 -15.80
CA SER A 103 21.30 33.27 -16.06
C SER A 103 22.29 33.86 -15.06
N PHE A 104 22.95 34.93 -15.46
CA PHE A 104 23.87 35.68 -14.59
C PHE A 104 23.19 36.12 -13.27
N LEU A 105 21.92 36.51 -13.33
CA LEU A 105 21.16 36.90 -12.13
C LEU A 105 20.87 35.70 -11.22
N THR A 106 20.60 34.52 -11.77
CA THR A 106 20.43 33.28 -11.03
C THR A 106 21.74 32.92 -10.31
N ASP A 107 22.88 33.00 -10.99
CA ASP A 107 24.20 32.74 -10.42
C ASP A 107 24.50 33.66 -9.25
N ILE A 108 24.26 34.95 -9.39
CA ILE A 108 24.47 35.95 -8.32
C ILE A 108 23.58 35.64 -7.12
N LYS A 109 22.30 35.29 -7.33
CA LYS A 109 21.40 34.92 -6.24
C LYS A 109 21.90 33.68 -5.47
N ILE A 110 22.38 32.65 -6.19
CA ILE A 110 22.92 31.45 -5.58
C ILE A 110 24.18 31.74 -4.79
N ILE A 111 25.11 32.56 -5.34
CA ILE A 111 26.34 32.98 -4.65
C ILE A 111 26.00 33.74 -3.36
N LEU A 112 25.08 34.70 -3.40
CA LEU A 112 24.67 35.47 -2.20
C LEU A 112 24.03 34.57 -1.14
N LYS A 113 23.16 33.62 -1.54
CA LYS A 113 22.60 32.62 -0.63
C LYS A 113 23.70 31.72 -0.03
N THR A 114 24.70 31.33 -0.81
CA THR A 114 25.83 30.52 -0.35
C THR A 114 26.62 31.26 0.73
N VAL A 115 27.01 32.52 0.46
CA VAL A 115 27.75 33.37 1.43
C VAL A 115 26.95 33.53 2.72
N THR A 116 25.64 33.81 2.63
CA THR A 116 24.79 33.96 3.82
C THR A 116 24.69 32.68 4.65
N LYS A 117 24.61 31.50 3.98
CA LYS A 117 24.59 30.20 4.67
C LYS A 117 25.94 29.87 5.32
N VAL A 118 27.06 30.13 4.65
CA VAL A 118 28.40 29.90 5.20
C VAL A 118 28.62 30.80 6.43
N LEU A 119 28.23 32.07 6.37
CA LEU A 119 28.37 33.00 7.50
C LEU A 119 27.45 32.65 8.68
N LYS A 120 26.23 32.17 8.42
CA LYS A 120 25.32 31.75 9.51
C LYS A 120 25.78 30.46 10.21
N ARG A 121 26.54 29.59 9.55
CA ARG A 121 27.06 28.33 10.11
C ARG A 121 28.29 28.49 11.01
N ALA A 122 28.93 29.63 11.03
CA ALA A 122 30.07 29.89 11.92
C ALA A 122 29.75 29.81 13.44
N GLY A 123 28.54 29.40 13.82
CA GLY A 123 28.08 29.26 15.21
C GLY A 123 27.26 28.02 15.54
N ILE A 124 27.09 27.07 14.64
CA ILE A 124 26.25 25.87 14.88
C ILE A 124 27.10 24.60 14.85
N SER A 125 27.06 23.87 15.95
CA SER A 125 27.80 22.66 16.25
C SER A 125 27.47 21.47 15.38
N ALA A 126 28.46 20.59 15.25
CA ALA A 126 28.68 19.31 14.59
C ALA A 126 27.56 18.24 14.53
N GLN A 127 26.29 18.58 14.62
CA GLN A 127 25.19 17.61 14.69
C GLN A 127 24.48 17.32 13.35
N GLU A 128 24.86 18.00 12.24
CA GLU A 128 24.20 17.85 10.92
C GLU A 128 25.05 17.19 9.83
N SER A 129 25.96 16.28 10.13
CA SER A 129 26.62 15.48 9.10
C SER A 129 26.00 14.10 8.97
N VAL A 130 24.72 14.04 8.67
CA VAL A 130 24.15 12.79 8.14
C VAL A 130 24.70 12.62 6.72
N THR A 131 25.60 11.68 6.55
CA THR A 131 26.08 11.30 5.21
C THR A 131 24.91 10.69 4.45
N MET A 132 24.51 11.30 3.36
CA MET A 132 23.43 10.80 2.53
C MET A 132 23.81 9.45 1.93
N TYR A 133 22.88 8.49 1.96
CA TYR A 133 23.10 7.18 1.33
C TYR A 133 23.45 7.30 -0.15
N ALA A 134 24.18 6.30 -0.67
CA ALA A 134 24.56 6.27 -2.07
C ALA A 134 23.31 6.24 -2.98
N PHE A 135 23.34 7.02 -4.07
CA PHE A 135 22.26 7.00 -5.06
C PHE A 135 22.20 5.65 -5.77
N GLN A 136 21.05 5.01 -5.75
CA GLN A 136 20.79 3.68 -6.31
C GLN A 136 19.78 3.71 -7.48
N GLY A 137 19.54 4.88 -8.07
CA GLY A 137 18.48 5.11 -9.06
C GLY A 137 17.27 5.82 -8.45
N THR A 138 16.35 6.26 -9.31
CA THR A 138 15.08 6.82 -8.84
C THR A 138 14.22 5.70 -8.24
N LYS A 139 13.40 6.01 -7.24
CA LYS A 139 12.47 5.02 -6.64
C LYS A 139 11.64 4.31 -7.72
N LYS A 140 11.24 5.02 -8.78
CA LYS A 140 10.54 4.43 -9.92
C LYS A 140 11.33 3.29 -10.59
N ASP A 141 12.63 3.46 -10.80
CA ASP A 141 13.48 2.44 -11.42
C ASP A 141 13.72 1.26 -10.48
N GLN A 142 13.83 1.51 -9.17
CA GLN A 142 13.96 0.46 -8.15
C GLN A 142 12.70 -0.41 -8.09
N PHE A 143 11.52 0.18 -8.21
CA PHE A 143 10.24 -0.54 -8.16
C PHE A 143 9.92 -1.31 -9.44
N SER A 144 10.48 -0.93 -10.58
CA SER A 144 10.31 -1.69 -11.83
C SER A 144 10.77 -3.15 -11.72
N LYS A 145 11.59 -3.49 -10.70
CA LYS A 145 11.97 -4.87 -10.40
C LYS A 145 10.77 -5.75 -10.03
N TYR A 146 9.79 -5.21 -9.29
CA TYR A 146 8.58 -5.95 -8.89
C TYR A 146 7.67 -6.24 -10.09
N LYS A 147 7.58 -5.30 -11.03
CA LYS A 147 6.87 -5.54 -12.30
C LYS A 147 7.51 -6.67 -13.11
N LYS A 148 8.85 -6.71 -13.18
CA LYS A 148 9.59 -7.79 -13.88
C LYS A 148 9.46 -9.13 -13.17
N ALA A 149 9.46 -9.12 -11.83
CA ALA A 149 9.31 -10.33 -11.01
C ALA A 149 7.87 -10.86 -10.98
N GLY A 150 6.87 -10.00 -11.30
CA GLY A 150 5.44 -10.33 -11.20
C GLY A 150 4.96 -10.61 -9.76
N HIS A 151 5.80 -10.34 -8.75
CA HIS A 151 5.52 -10.65 -7.34
C HIS A 151 6.01 -9.54 -6.41
N LEU A 152 5.14 -9.10 -5.50
CA LEU A 152 5.42 -8.12 -4.45
C LEU A 152 5.02 -8.70 -3.09
N LYS A 153 5.81 -8.46 -2.04
CA LYS A 153 5.46 -8.81 -0.66
C LYS A 153 5.20 -7.55 0.15
N ILE A 154 4.09 -7.50 0.85
CA ILE A 154 3.65 -6.35 1.66
C ILE A 154 3.54 -6.78 3.12
N LEU A 155 4.13 -6.00 4.02
CA LEU A 155 3.96 -6.14 5.46
C LEU A 155 3.00 -5.05 5.96
N PHE A 156 1.97 -5.45 6.69
CA PHE A 156 1.11 -4.56 7.45
C PHE A 156 1.47 -4.68 8.93
N SER A 157 1.81 -3.55 9.57
CA SER A 157 2.08 -3.54 11.01
C SER A 157 0.84 -3.14 11.80
N SER A 158 0.72 -3.65 13.04
CA SER A 158 -0.38 -3.36 13.97
C SER A 158 -1.76 -3.51 13.30
N VAL A 159 -1.98 -4.70 12.71
CA VAL A 159 -3.15 -4.93 11.84
C VAL A 159 -4.48 -4.94 12.57
N ALA A 160 -4.51 -5.30 13.86
CA ALA A 160 -5.69 -5.33 14.72
C ALA A 160 -6.94 -5.93 14.03
N ASP A 161 -8.00 -5.14 13.91
CA ASP A 161 -9.29 -5.50 13.29
C ASP A 161 -9.44 -5.08 11.80
N GLN A 162 -8.34 -4.68 11.14
CA GLN A 162 -8.35 -4.07 9.81
C GLN A 162 -8.53 -5.06 8.65
N VAL A 163 -9.40 -6.05 8.84
CA VAL A 163 -9.73 -7.09 7.85
C VAL A 163 -10.09 -6.48 6.50
N GLU A 164 -10.99 -5.51 6.48
CA GLU A 164 -11.49 -4.87 5.26
C GLU A 164 -10.39 -4.15 4.47
N PHE A 165 -9.43 -3.54 5.16
CA PHE A 165 -8.31 -2.84 4.52
C PHE A 165 -7.40 -3.81 3.76
N ILE A 166 -7.04 -4.94 4.36
CA ILE A 166 -6.22 -5.98 3.71
C ILE A 166 -6.95 -6.53 2.48
N ASP A 167 -8.27 -6.73 2.58
CA ASP A 167 -9.08 -7.21 1.46
C ASP A 167 -9.12 -6.21 0.29
N THR A 168 -9.07 -4.88 0.55
CA THR A 168 -8.97 -3.89 -0.54
C THR A 168 -7.67 -4.00 -1.32
N PHE A 169 -6.54 -4.31 -0.66
CA PHE A 169 -5.27 -4.58 -1.33
C PHE A 169 -5.31 -5.87 -2.15
N ARG A 170 -5.95 -6.91 -1.64
CA ARG A 170 -6.13 -8.17 -2.38
C ARG A 170 -6.94 -7.95 -3.66
N TYR A 171 -8.01 -7.16 -3.54
CA TYR A 171 -8.82 -6.78 -4.69
C TYR A 171 -8.03 -5.97 -5.73
N ALA A 172 -7.27 -4.99 -5.27
CA ALA A 172 -6.43 -4.16 -6.14
C ALA A 172 -5.34 -4.99 -6.85
N ALA A 173 -4.70 -5.94 -6.15
CA ALA A 173 -3.71 -6.85 -6.73
C ALA A 173 -4.33 -7.73 -7.83
N GLY A 174 -5.53 -8.27 -7.60
CA GLY A 174 -6.27 -9.05 -8.61
C GLY A 174 -6.60 -8.24 -9.87
N ARG A 175 -6.98 -6.97 -9.72
CA ARG A 175 -7.24 -6.06 -10.86
C ARG A 175 -5.98 -5.72 -11.65
N LEU A 176 -4.83 -5.62 -10.98
CA LEU A 176 -3.54 -5.37 -11.62
C LEU A 176 -2.94 -6.63 -12.26
N GLY A 177 -3.46 -7.82 -11.94
CA GLY A 177 -2.90 -9.09 -12.39
C GLY A 177 -1.50 -9.36 -11.82
N VAL A 178 -1.24 -8.91 -10.59
CA VAL A 178 0.06 -9.03 -9.91
C VAL A 178 -0.08 -9.93 -8.70
N LYS A 179 0.85 -10.86 -8.54
CA LYS A 179 0.93 -11.69 -7.35
C LYS A 179 1.44 -10.86 -6.18
N VAL A 180 0.67 -10.80 -5.09
CA VAL A 180 1.05 -10.08 -3.87
C VAL A 180 0.93 -11.02 -2.67
N THR A 181 2.02 -11.21 -1.95
CA THR A 181 1.99 -11.90 -0.66
C THR A 181 1.78 -10.89 0.47
N PHE A 182 0.71 -11.06 1.23
CA PHE A 182 0.38 -10.24 2.39
C PHE A 182 0.95 -10.89 3.65
N VAL A 183 1.75 -10.13 4.37
CA VAL A 183 2.30 -10.49 5.68
C VAL A 183 1.72 -9.52 6.70
N GLY A 184 1.20 -10.02 7.81
CA GLY A 184 0.66 -9.21 8.89
C GLY A 184 1.47 -9.37 10.16
N CYS A 185 1.59 -8.33 10.97
CA CYS A 185 2.09 -8.46 12.32
C CYS A 185 1.27 -7.64 13.30
N ASP A 186 1.16 -8.16 14.52
CA ASP A 186 0.43 -7.54 15.62
C ASP A 186 1.04 -8.00 16.96
N HIS A 187 0.75 -7.28 18.04
CA HIS A 187 1.16 -7.71 19.39
C HIS A 187 0.30 -8.87 19.89
N SER A 188 -0.92 -9.01 19.39
CA SER A 188 -1.86 -10.07 19.73
C SER A 188 -2.08 -11.01 18.56
N LEU A 189 -1.84 -12.31 18.76
CA LEU A 189 -2.21 -13.35 17.79
C LEU A 189 -3.74 -13.50 17.62
N GLU A 190 -4.54 -12.89 18.49
CA GLU A 190 -6.00 -12.87 18.38
C GLU A 190 -6.49 -11.75 17.44
N ALA A 191 -5.62 -10.94 16.88
CA ALA A 191 -5.98 -9.89 15.92
C ALA A 191 -6.60 -10.50 14.65
N PRO A 192 -7.90 -10.25 14.35
CA PRO A 192 -8.61 -10.93 13.27
C PRO A 192 -8.01 -10.66 11.88
N ALA A 193 -7.38 -9.52 11.69
CA ALA A 193 -6.76 -9.18 10.41
C ALA A 193 -5.51 -10.02 10.08
N LEU A 194 -4.84 -10.61 11.06
CA LEU A 194 -3.73 -11.54 10.84
C LEU A 194 -4.16 -12.74 9.98
N TYR A 195 -5.37 -13.21 10.20
CA TYR A 195 -5.93 -14.37 9.50
C TYR A 195 -6.39 -14.06 8.05
N ARG A 196 -6.28 -12.80 7.67
CA ARG A 196 -6.44 -12.36 6.26
C ARG A 196 -5.10 -12.27 5.53
N CYS A 197 -3.98 -12.48 6.21
CA CYS A 197 -2.65 -12.49 5.64
C CYS A 197 -2.20 -13.92 5.30
N HIS A 198 -1.33 -14.05 4.32
CA HIS A 198 -0.73 -15.34 3.92
C HIS A 198 0.24 -15.86 4.99
N LYS A 199 0.90 -14.91 5.70
CA LYS A 199 1.77 -15.17 6.84
C LYS A 199 1.52 -14.11 7.92
N HIS A 200 1.74 -14.48 9.17
CA HIS A 200 1.62 -13.54 10.27
C HIS A 200 2.67 -13.76 11.34
N TYR A 201 2.97 -12.70 12.08
CA TYR A 201 3.99 -12.67 13.12
C TYR A 201 3.45 -11.95 14.34
N GLN A 202 3.83 -12.44 15.52
CA GLN A 202 3.65 -11.71 16.76
C GLN A 202 4.88 -10.82 16.97
N VAL A 203 4.66 -9.53 17.26
CA VAL A 203 5.70 -8.53 17.52
C VAL A 203 5.42 -7.79 18.82
N PRO A 204 6.39 -7.15 19.46
CA PRO A 204 6.13 -6.24 20.58
C PRO A 204 5.16 -5.10 20.18
N GLN A 205 4.56 -4.43 21.16
CA GLN A 205 3.75 -3.23 20.87
C GLN A 205 4.64 -2.10 20.30
N PRO A 206 4.09 -1.23 19.45
CA PRO A 206 4.76 0.00 19.09
C PRO A 206 5.25 0.75 20.32
N GLY A 207 6.53 1.20 20.33
CA GLY A 207 7.16 1.85 21.49
C GLY A 207 7.85 0.91 22.48
N GLU A 208 7.57 -0.38 22.47
CA GLU A 208 8.31 -1.35 23.28
C GLU A 208 9.69 -1.65 22.69
N GLU A 209 10.63 -2.01 23.57
CA GLU A 209 11.97 -2.44 23.16
C GLU A 209 11.89 -3.67 22.23
N GLY A 210 12.62 -3.62 21.12
CA GLY A 210 12.65 -4.68 20.13
C GLY A 210 11.63 -4.56 19.00
N TYR A 211 10.60 -3.70 19.09
CA TYR A 211 9.56 -3.57 18.05
C TYR A 211 10.14 -3.34 16.66
N VAL A 212 10.93 -2.28 16.47
CA VAL A 212 11.53 -1.97 15.15
C VAL A 212 12.53 -3.03 14.72
N THR A 213 13.26 -3.61 15.66
CA THR A 213 14.23 -4.68 15.37
C THR A 213 13.54 -5.92 14.80
N GLU A 214 12.39 -6.28 15.38
CA GLU A 214 11.61 -7.43 14.90
C GLU A 214 10.98 -7.16 13.53
N LEU A 215 10.46 -5.95 13.30
CA LEU A 215 9.97 -5.55 11.98
C LEU A 215 11.07 -5.60 10.91
N LEU A 216 12.28 -5.13 11.22
CA LEU A 216 13.43 -5.20 10.30
C LEU A 216 13.83 -6.66 10.03
N HIS A 217 13.77 -7.53 11.06
CA HIS A 217 14.04 -8.96 10.92
C HIS A 217 13.04 -9.60 9.94
N ILE A 218 11.73 -9.37 10.14
CA ILE A 218 10.67 -9.85 9.27
C ILE A 218 10.85 -9.31 7.85
N CYS A 219 11.13 -8.02 7.69
CA CYS A 219 11.35 -7.40 6.38
C CYS A 219 12.50 -8.07 5.61
N LYS A 220 13.61 -8.35 6.28
CA LYS A 220 14.79 -9.02 5.70
C LYS A 220 14.51 -10.49 5.38
N GLN A 221 13.91 -11.24 6.32
CA GLN A 221 13.60 -12.66 6.19
C GLN A 221 12.62 -12.92 5.06
N GLU A 222 11.51 -12.18 5.04
CA GLU A 222 10.45 -12.32 4.04
C GLU A 222 10.72 -11.59 2.73
N LYS A 223 11.78 -10.76 2.68
CA LYS A 223 12.09 -9.88 1.53
C LYS A 223 10.91 -8.96 1.21
N ILE A 224 10.40 -8.27 2.22
CA ILE A 224 9.29 -7.35 2.09
C ILE A 224 9.68 -6.20 1.15
N GLY A 225 8.80 -5.88 0.20
CA GLY A 225 8.99 -4.74 -0.70
C GLY A 225 8.33 -3.47 -0.20
N LEU A 226 7.23 -3.61 0.55
CA LEU A 226 6.45 -2.49 1.08
C LEU A 226 6.00 -2.76 2.50
N LEU A 227 6.25 -1.83 3.42
CA LEU A 227 5.69 -1.81 4.77
C LEU A 227 4.64 -0.71 4.86
N ILE A 228 3.46 -1.05 5.38
CA ILE A 228 2.34 -0.12 5.58
C ILE A 228 2.00 -0.08 7.07
N PRO A 229 2.37 0.99 7.79
CA PRO A 229 2.02 1.18 9.19
C PRO A 229 0.54 1.56 9.34
N ARG A 230 -0.07 1.18 10.48
CA ARG A 230 -1.51 1.29 10.67
C ARG A 230 -1.95 2.17 11.82
N THR A 231 -1.10 2.43 12.81
CA THR A 231 -1.43 3.23 13.98
C THR A 231 -0.64 4.54 14.02
N GLU A 232 -1.11 5.49 14.82
CA GLU A 232 -0.39 6.75 15.07
C GLU A 232 1.01 6.49 15.63
N GLU A 233 1.12 5.55 16.58
CA GLU A 233 2.39 5.17 17.21
C GLU A 233 3.35 4.54 16.18
N ASP A 234 2.86 3.64 15.32
CA ASP A 234 3.64 3.08 14.22
C ASP A 234 4.23 4.20 13.34
N VAL A 235 3.35 5.11 12.91
CA VAL A 235 3.74 6.21 12.02
C VAL A 235 4.81 7.08 12.66
N PHE A 236 4.64 7.43 13.92
CA PHE A 236 5.60 8.26 14.65
C PHE A 236 6.96 7.57 14.78
N ILE A 237 6.99 6.30 15.18
CA ILE A 237 8.24 5.54 15.39
C ILE A 237 8.93 5.24 14.06
N LEU A 238 8.18 4.79 13.06
CA LEU A 238 8.75 4.34 11.79
C LEU A 238 9.17 5.50 10.90
N SER A 239 8.53 6.68 11.00
CA SER A 239 8.93 7.87 10.24
C SER A 239 10.35 8.32 10.55
N GLN A 240 10.86 8.08 11.78
CA GLN A 240 12.22 8.39 12.23
C GLN A 240 13.25 7.35 11.77
N ARG A 241 12.83 6.18 11.33
CA ARG A 241 13.67 5.02 11.06
C ARG A 241 13.54 4.47 9.62
N THR A 242 12.90 5.20 8.71
CA THR A 242 12.65 4.76 7.31
C THR A 242 13.92 4.31 6.59
N SER A 243 15.04 4.97 6.84
CA SER A 243 16.33 4.64 6.24
C SER A 243 16.85 3.24 6.57
N GLU A 244 16.48 2.70 7.75
CA GLU A 244 16.88 1.34 8.14
C GLU A 244 16.10 0.29 7.35
N PHE A 245 14.81 0.55 7.06
CA PHE A 245 14.00 -0.29 6.21
C PHE A 245 14.42 -0.22 4.74
N GLU A 246 14.74 0.98 4.24
CA GLU A 246 15.30 1.14 2.89
C GLU A 246 16.61 0.35 2.72
N ALA A 247 17.46 0.30 3.74
CA ALA A 247 18.73 -0.45 3.72
C ALA A 247 18.52 -1.97 3.55
N VAL A 248 17.40 -2.51 4.01
CA VAL A 248 17.03 -3.92 3.80
C VAL A 248 16.15 -4.15 2.57
N GLY A 249 15.89 -3.09 1.78
CA GLY A 249 15.14 -3.15 0.52
C GLY A 249 13.64 -3.00 0.66
N THR A 250 13.14 -2.58 1.83
CA THR A 250 11.73 -2.34 2.13
C THR A 250 11.42 -0.84 2.05
N GLU A 251 10.46 -0.45 1.22
CA GLU A 251 9.88 0.90 1.25
C GLU A 251 8.85 0.99 2.36
N VAL A 252 8.85 2.08 3.13
CA VAL A 252 7.81 2.35 4.13
C VAL A 252 6.86 3.40 3.57
N LEU A 253 5.60 3.06 3.37
CA LEU A 253 4.60 3.99 2.85
C LEU A 253 4.03 4.83 3.99
N ILE A 254 4.69 5.91 4.29
CA ILE A 254 4.47 6.72 5.47
C ILE A 254 4.78 8.20 5.19
N ALA A 255 4.17 9.08 5.95
CA ALA A 255 4.55 10.47 6.01
C ALA A 255 5.98 10.63 6.59
N ASN A 256 6.67 11.69 6.18
CA ASN A 256 7.97 12.00 6.75
C ASN A 256 7.85 12.42 8.24
N GLU A 257 8.97 12.38 8.97
CA GLU A 257 9.02 12.70 10.40
C GLU A 257 8.46 14.10 10.72
N GLU A 258 8.76 15.10 9.90
CA GLU A 258 8.29 16.49 10.11
C GLU A 258 6.75 16.56 10.06
N LEU A 259 6.13 15.85 9.11
CA LEU A 259 4.67 15.78 8.99
C LEU A 259 4.05 14.97 10.14
N ALA A 260 4.67 13.86 10.55
CA ALA A 260 4.20 13.08 11.69
C ALA A 260 4.19 13.93 12.98
N LEU A 261 5.27 14.67 13.25
CA LEU A 261 5.38 15.60 14.36
C LEU A 261 4.38 16.77 14.29
N LEU A 262 4.18 17.34 13.10
CA LEU A 262 3.18 18.39 12.90
C LEU A 262 1.77 17.91 13.25
N CYS A 263 1.43 16.70 12.83
CA CYS A 263 0.09 16.13 13.04
C CYS A 263 -0.16 15.71 14.50
N SER A 264 0.86 15.27 15.22
CA SER A 264 0.72 14.91 16.65
C SER A 264 0.46 16.14 17.51
N ASN A 265 1.02 17.32 17.18
CA ASN A 265 0.86 18.54 17.96
C ASN A 265 -0.34 19.37 17.48
N LYS A 266 -1.41 19.41 18.26
CA LYS A 266 -2.68 20.09 17.92
C LYS A 266 -2.54 21.62 17.75
N ARG A 267 -1.62 22.26 18.47
CA ARG A 267 -1.37 23.71 18.35
C ARG A 267 -0.64 24.03 17.04
N TRP A 268 0.32 23.21 16.67
CA TRP A 268 1.06 23.37 15.41
C TRP A 268 0.15 23.12 14.20
N THR A 269 -0.71 22.12 14.28
CA THR A 269 -1.68 21.81 13.22
C THR A 269 -2.63 22.98 12.96
N ALA A 270 -3.20 23.59 14.01
CA ALA A 270 -4.08 24.76 13.86
C ALA A 270 -3.35 25.94 13.19
N ARG A 271 -2.15 26.28 13.68
CA ARG A 271 -1.32 27.34 13.10
C ARG A 271 -0.94 27.05 11.63
N PHE A 272 -0.64 25.80 11.32
CA PHE A 272 -0.32 25.39 9.96
C PHE A 272 -1.50 25.60 9.00
N PHE A 273 -2.73 25.31 9.41
CA PHE A 273 -3.91 25.60 8.59
C PHE A 273 -4.06 27.11 8.33
N GLU A 274 -3.86 27.96 9.34
CA GLU A 274 -3.85 29.42 9.17
C GLU A 274 -2.78 29.86 8.16
N GLU A 275 -1.58 29.28 8.24
CA GLU A 275 -0.50 29.56 7.28
C GLU A 275 -0.81 29.08 5.84
N CYS A 276 -1.72 28.12 5.67
CA CYS A 276 -2.27 27.72 4.38
C CYS A 276 -3.40 28.65 3.90
N GLY A 277 -3.78 29.65 4.70
CA GLY A 277 -4.92 30.55 4.43
C GLY A 277 -6.26 29.86 4.61
N LEU A 278 -6.35 28.87 5.51
CA LEU A 278 -7.55 28.15 5.88
C LEU A 278 -8.01 28.58 7.28
N ASN A 279 -9.31 28.50 7.53
CA ASN A 279 -9.81 28.77 8.88
C ASN A 279 -9.50 27.57 9.80
N ALA A 280 -8.94 27.85 10.95
CA ALA A 280 -8.78 26.89 12.04
C ALA A 280 -9.43 27.46 13.32
N PRO A 281 -9.90 26.59 14.24
CA PRO A 281 -10.34 27.07 15.53
C PRO A 281 -9.15 27.72 16.24
N GLN A 282 -9.34 28.94 16.75
CA GLN A 282 -8.27 29.59 17.52
C GLN A 282 -8.02 28.80 18.81
N VAL A 283 -6.80 28.41 19.02
CA VAL A 283 -6.36 27.63 20.17
C VAL A 283 -5.56 28.53 21.10
N VAL A 284 -5.89 28.53 22.40
CA VAL A 284 -5.15 29.21 23.44
C VAL A 284 -4.65 28.22 24.49
N SER A 285 -3.52 28.53 25.14
CA SER A 285 -2.88 27.70 26.17
C SER A 285 -3.09 28.20 27.59
N SER A 286 -3.80 29.32 27.73
CA SER A 286 -4.11 29.91 29.03
C SER A 286 -5.59 30.28 29.10
N ALA A 287 -6.22 30.02 30.24
CA ALA A 287 -7.59 30.42 30.48
C ALA A 287 -7.77 31.93 30.42
N ASN A 288 -6.77 32.70 30.81
CA ASN A 288 -6.81 34.16 30.79
C ASN A 288 -6.82 34.73 29.35
N ASP A 289 -6.33 33.98 28.37
CA ASP A 289 -6.25 34.40 26.98
C ASP A 289 -7.51 34.00 26.19
N TYR A 290 -8.42 33.23 26.81
CA TYR A 290 -9.62 32.77 26.16
C TYR A 290 -10.72 33.83 26.19
N THR A 291 -11.14 34.32 25.01
CA THR A 291 -12.12 35.40 24.87
C THR A 291 -13.29 35.08 23.93
N GLN A 292 -13.41 33.84 23.48
CA GLN A 292 -14.33 33.48 22.38
C GLN A 292 -15.73 33.03 22.84
N GLY A 293 -16.01 33.11 24.16
CA GLY A 293 -17.31 32.75 24.71
C GLY A 293 -17.50 31.22 24.90
N PHE A 294 -18.68 30.86 25.37
CA PHE A 294 -19.01 29.49 25.74
C PHE A 294 -20.18 28.94 24.90
N PRO A 295 -20.29 27.62 24.69
CA PRO A 295 -19.41 26.57 25.24
C PRO A 295 -18.03 26.55 24.58
N ALA A 296 -17.05 26.06 25.34
CA ALA A 296 -15.67 25.87 24.91
C ALA A 296 -15.23 24.42 25.06
N MET A 297 -14.24 24.01 24.28
CA MET A 297 -13.58 22.70 24.42
C MET A 297 -12.26 22.89 25.15
N PHE A 298 -12.15 22.27 26.32
CA PHE A 298 -10.93 22.20 27.11
C PHE A 298 -10.29 20.84 26.89
N ALA A 299 -9.12 20.80 26.29
CA ALA A 299 -8.36 19.60 26.02
C ALA A 299 -7.20 19.48 26.99
N VAL A 300 -7.17 18.43 27.76
CA VAL A 300 -6.03 18.03 28.62
C VAL A 300 -5.02 17.33 27.75
N LEU A 301 -3.76 17.71 27.88
CA LEU A 301 -2.66 17.17 27.08
C LEU A 301 -1.63 16.49 28.00
N ASP A 302 -1.00 15.43 27.47
CA ASP A 302 0.14 14.80 28.13
C ASP A 302 1.43 15.64 28.01
N GLU A 303 2.55 15.12 28.49
CA GLU A 303 3.85 15.81 28.42
C GLU A 303 4.37 16.02 26.99
N MET A 304 3.84 15.25 26.02
CA MET A 304 4.19 15.35 24.60
C MET A 304 3.13 16.10 23.77
N ASP A 305 2.21 16.81 24.42
CA ASP A 305 1.08 17.51 23.79
C ASP A 305 0.03 16.60 23.10
N ASN A 306 -0.01 15.30 23.41
CA ASN A 306 -1.06 14.43 22.93
C ASN A 306 -2.34 14.63 23.75
N LEU A 307 -3.48 14.42 23.11
CA LEU A 307 -4.79 14.58 23.74
C LEU A 307 -5.10 13.42 24.70
N GLU A 308 -5.11 13.71 26.01
CA GLU A 308 -5.58 12.75 27.03
C GLU A 308 -7.11 12.77 27.20
N LYS A 309 -7.66 13.98 27.27
CA LYS A 309 -9.09 14.15 27.57
C LYS A 309 -9.62 15.45 27.00
N SER A 310 -10.87 15.40 26.49
CA SER A 310 -11.65 16.60 26.13
C SER A 310 -12.82 16.82 27.08
N ILE A 311 -12.98 18.06 27.53
CA ILE A 311 -14.02 18.47 28.46
C ILE A 311 -14.77 19.65 27.84
N MET A 312 -16.10 19.59 27.80
CA MET A 312 -16.92 20.72 27.39
C MET A 312 -17.08 21.67 28.59
N ILE A 313 -16.80 22.93 28.39
CA ILE A 313 -16.84 24.00 29.40
C ILE A 313 -18.00 24.95 29.03
N HIS A 314 -18.88 25.21 29.99
CA HIS A 314 -20.07 26.00 29.74
C HIS A 314 -19.99 27.43 30.26
N ASP A 315 -19.07 27.73 31.17
CA ASP A 315 -18.87 29.07 31.74
C ASP A 315 -17.45 29.29 32.22
N GLU A 316 -17.20 30.54 32.67
CA GLU A 316 -15.89 30.98 33.14
C GLU A 316 -15.47 30.32 34.48
N GLN A 317 -16.43 29.88 35.29
CA GLN A 317 -16.16 29.21 36.56
C GLN A 317 -15.63 27.77 36.30
N GLU A 318 -16.29 27.05 35.41
CA GLU A 318 -15.81 25.73 34.97
C GLU A 318 -14.43 25.84 34.33
N LEU A 319 -14.21 26.87 33.47
CA LEU A 319 -12.92 27.10 32.84
C LEU A 319 -11.82 27.31 33.88
N SER A 320 -12.06 28.19 34.86
CA SER A 320 -11.10 28.50 35.90
C SER A 320 -10.82 27.24 36.79
N PHE A 321 -11.85 26.47 37.09
CA PHE A 321 -11.70 25.24 37.85
C PHE A 321 -10.79 24.22 37.11
N HIS A 322 -11.05 23.96 35.84
CA HIS A 322 -10.26 22.99 35.08
C HIS A 322 -8.84 23.49 34.83
N ALA A 323 -8.66 24.77 34.56
CA ALA A 323 -7.34 25.39 34.36
C ALA A 323 -6.47 25.34 35.66
N SER A 324 -7.10 25.37 36.84
CA SER A 324 -6.39 25.19 38.10
C SER A 324 -5.96 23.75 38.41
N LYS A 325 -6.60 22.78 37.76
CA LYS A 325 -6.41 21.34 37.99
C LYS A 325 -5.36 20.70 37.07
N TYR A 326 -5.21 21.23 35.87
CA TYR A 326 -4.35 20.63 34.83
C TYR A 326 -3.24 21.63 34.47
N GLU A 327 -2.02 21.13 34.35
CA GLU A 327 -0.84 21.98 34.02
C GLU A 327 -0.71 22.14 32.48
N ASN A 328 -0.97 21.09 31.71
CA ASN A 328 -0.89 21.15 30.24
C ASN A 328 -2.27 20.97 29.62
N TYR A 329 -2.74 22.03 29.00
CA TYR A 329 -4.05 22.05 28.35
C TYR A 329 -4.11 23.04 27.20
N MET A 330 -5.12 22.88 26.36
CA MET A 330 -5.50 23.88 25.36
C MET A 330 -7.01 24.12 25.38
N ILE A 331 -7.41 25.33 25.01
CA ILE A 331 -8.80 25.73 24.93
C ILE A 331 -9.10 26.21 23.54
N ARG A 332 -10.25 25.81 23.00
CA ARG A 332 -10.78 26.30 21.74
C ARG A 332 -12.30 26.49 21.82
N PRO A 333 -12.93 27.30 20.96
CA PRO A 333 -14.37 27.40 20.90
C PRO A 333 -14.98 26.01 20.56
N PHE A 334 -16.15 25.76 21.13
CA PHE A 334 -16.98 24.64 20.65
C PHE A 334 -17.64 25.07 19.35
N LEU A 335 -17.38 24.31 18.29
CA LEU A 335 -18.00 24.53 16.99
C LEU A 335 -19.10 23.50 16.81
N ASN A 336 -20.32 23.96 16.55
CA ASN A 336 -21.46 23.12 16.21
C ASN A 336 -21.60 23.06 14.69
N GLY A 337 -21.64 21.86 14.13
CA GLY A 337 -21.75 21.72 12.70
C GLY A 337 -21.52 20.31 12.19
N LYS A 338 -21.51 20.19 10.88
CA LYS A 338 -21.34 18.91 10.20
C LYS A 338 -19.87 18.59 10.03
N MET A 339 -19.46 17.39 10.47
CA MET A 339 -18.11 16.87 10.30
C MET A 339 -17.91 16.29 8.92
N TYR A 340 -16.80 16.65 8.29
CA TYR A 340 -16.32 16.11 7.05
C TYR A 340 -14.89 15.57 7.23
N GLU A 341 -14.61 14.50 6.53
CA GLU A 341 -13.31 13.86 6.49
C GLU A 341 -12.84 13.83 5.04
N ILE A 342 -11.65 14.35 4.79
CA ILE A 342 -11.05 14.46 3.46
C ILE A 342 -9.95 13.41 3.39
N ASP A 343 -10.20 12.32 2.71
CA ASP A 343 -9.21 11.27 2.47
C ASP A 343 -8.32 11.66 1.30
N VAL A 344 -7.04 11.62 1.54
CA VAL A 344 -5.99 11.95 0.57
C VAL A 344 -5.09 10.75 0.39
N PHE A 345 -4.77 10.42 -0.85
CA PHE A 345 -3.69 9.51 -1.19
C PHE A 345 -2.72 10.19 -2.15
N CYS A 346 -1.42 10.16 -1.82
CA CYS A 346 -0.35 10.74 -2.62
C CYS A 346 0.68 9.68 -3.01
N ASN A 347 1.34 9.90 -4.15
CA ASN A 347 2.55 9.18 -4.53
C ASN A 347 3.71 9.49 -3.55
N LEU A 348 4.81 8.75 -3.64
CA LEU A 348 6.02 8.97 -2.81
C LEU A 348 6.65 10.35 -2.99
N ASP A 349 6.43 11.01 -4.11
CA ASP A 349 6.91 12.38 -4.37
C ASP A 349 5.99 13.47 -3.81
N GLY A 350 4.91 13.08 -3.11
CA GLY A 350 3.91 13.98 -2.55
C GLY A 350 2.89 14.52 -3.57
N SER A 351 2.91 14.02 -4.81
CA SER A 351 1.86 14.37 -5.78
C SER A 351 0.56 13.64 -5.44
N PRO A 352 -0.59 14.35 -5.36
CA PRO A 352 -1.86 13.71 -5.04
C PRO A 352 -2.31 12.79 -6.16
N VAL A 353 -2.98 11.69 -5.79
CA VAL A 353 -3.67 10.77 -6.71
C VAL A 353 -5.17 10.86 -6.49
N TYR A 354 -5.61 10.83 -5.24
CA TYR A 354 -7.02 10.94 -4.86
C TYR A 354 -7.20 11.96 -3.74
N ILE A 355 -8.28 12.71 -3.82
CA ILE A 355 -8.81 13.58 -2.76
C ILE A 355 -10.31 13.34 -2.72
N THR A 356 -10.82 12.75 -1.65
CA THR A 356 -12.23 12.36 -1.52
C THR A 356 -12.80 12.90 -0.23
N LEU A 357 -13.92 13.59 -0.34
CA LEU A 357 -14.65 14.15 0.79
C LEU A 357 -15.77 13.19 1.20
N ARG A 358 -15.87 12.88 2.49
CA ARG A 358 -16.99 12.14 3.07
C ARG A 358 -17.55 12.86 4.28
N ALA A 359 -18.87 12.90 4.35
CA ALA A 359 -19.60 13.42 5.50
C ALA A 359 -19.91 12.28 6.46
N LYS A 360 -19.62 12.47 7.75
CA LYS A 360 -20.07 11.59 8.81
C LYS A 360 -21.51 11.93 9.16
N GLU A 361 -22.39 10.93 9.13
CA GLU A 361 -23.79 11.06 9.52
C GLU A 361 -24.02 10.26 10.80
N GLU A 362 -24.50 10.91 11.85
CA GLU A 362 -24.89 10.23 13.09
C GLU A 362 -26.16 9.42 12.85
N VAL A 363 -26.21 8.22 13.40
CA VAL A 363 -27.39 7.35 13.36
C VAL A 363 -27.90 7.22 14.80
N GLU A 364 -29.10 7.74 15.03
CA GLU A 364 -29.74 7.73 16.35
C GLU A 364 -29.81 6.28 16.90
N GLY A 365 -29.29 6.08 18.11
CA GLY A 365 -29.30 4.79 18.79
C GLY A 365 -28.32 3.72 18.28
N LYS A 366 -27.35 4.08 17.44
CA LYS A 366 -26.29 3.17 16.98
C LYS A 366 -24.91 3.77 17.17
N GLU A 367 -23.94 2.96 17.63
CA GLU A 367 -22.53 3.34 17.68
C GLU A 367 -21.86 3.40 16.30
N SER A 368 -22.43 2.71 15.31
CA SER A 368 -21.89 2.67 13.95
C SER A 368 -22.21 3.94 13.16
N ALA A 369 -21.18 4.63 12.71
CA ALA A 369 -21.33 5.80 11.85
C ALA A 369 -21.76 5.41 10.42
N ARG A 370 -22.61 6.24 9.83
CA ARG A 370 -22.91 6.22 8.41
C ARG A 370 -22.04 7.28 7.73
N TYR A 371 -21.55 6.98 6.55
CA TYR A 371 -20.75 7.91 5.75
C TYR A 371 -21.39 8.12 4.40
N ARG A 372 -21.38 9.38 3.95
CA ARG A 372 -21.81 9.75 2.60
C ARG A 372 -20.64 10.39 1.87
N VAL A 373 -20.27 9.87 0.72
CA VAL A 373 -19.31 10.53 -0.17
C VAL A 373 -19.96 11.77 -0.78
N VAL A 374 -19.26 12.89 -0.78
CA VAL A 374 -19.78 14.20 -1.21
C VAL A 374 -18.75 14.85 -2.14
N ARG A 375 -19.23 15.49 -3.22
CA ARG A 375 -18.39 16.36 -4.05
C ARG A 375 -18.53 17.80 -3.61
N ASP A 376 -17.41 18.41 -3.25
CA ASP A 376 -17.29 19.83 -2.97
C ASP A 376 -15.92 20.32 -3.46
N HIS A 377 -15.90 20.86 -4.68
CA HIS A 377 -14.66 21.31 -5.32
C HIS A 377 -13.95 22.42 -4.55
N LYS A 378 -14.69 23.27 -3.80
CA LYS A 378 -14.07 24.29 -2.95
C LYS A 378 -13.18 23.66 -1.88
N ILE A 379 -13.71 22.65 -1.18
CA ILE A 379 -12.97 21.93 -0.12
C ILE A 379 -11.79 21.17 -0.73
N VAL A 380 -11.96 20.57 -1.90
CA VAL A 380 -10.86 19.87 -2.60
C VAL A 380 -9.73 20.85 -2.93
N GLU A 381 -10.03 22.07 -3.41
CA GLU A 381 -9.01 23.10 -3.67
C GLU A 381 -8.33 23.59 -2.38
N GLU A 382 -9.06 23.65 -1.28
CA GLU A 382 -8.49 23.97 0.03
C GLU A 382 -7.55 22.85 0.53
N ALA A 383 -7.94 21.60 0.37
CA ALA A 383 -7.08 20.44 0.68
C ALA A 383 -5.81 20.42 -0.18
N LYS A 384 -5.90 20.79 -1.46
CA LYS A 384 -4.74 20.90 -2.35
C LYS A 384 -3.69 21.91 -1.85
N LYS A 385 -4.11 22.99 -1.16
CA LYS A 385 -3.16 23.95 -0.54
C LYS A 385 -2.34 23.28 0.56
N VAL A 386 -2.98 22.44 1.39
CA VAL A 386 -2.33 21.65 2.44
C VAL A 386 -1.35 20.67 1.82
N ILE A 387 -1.79 19.87 0.85
CA ILE A 387 -0.99 18.86 0.17
C ILE A 387 0.24 19.48 -0.50
N LYS A 388 0.06 20.60 -1.20
CA LYS A 388 1.15 21.31 -1.87
C LYS A 388 2.25 21.76 -0.91
N LYS A 389 1.89 22.15 0.31
CA LYS A 389 2.84 22.63 1.33
C LYS A 389 3.51 21.46 2.06
N LEU A 390 2.76 20.40 2.39
CA LEU A 390 3.25 19.24 3.13
C LEU A 390 3.93 18.18 2.26
N ARG A 391 3.43 17.99 1.03
CA ARG A 391 3.85 16.92 0.12
C ARG A 391 3.88 15.54 0.82
N PRO A 392 2.75 15.10 1.40
CA PRO A 392 2.69 13.83 2.10
C PRO A 392 2.92 12.68 1.13
N SER A 393 3.46 11.55 1.63
CA SER A 393 3.47 10.28 0.89
C SER A 393 2.46 9.31 1.50
N GLY A 394 1.76 8.55 0.65
CA GLY A 394 0.74 7.60 1.09
C GLY A 394 -0.56 8.26 1.54
N TRP A 395 -1.13 7.75 2.64
CA TRP A 395 -2.42 8.19 3.15
C TRP A 395 -2.34 9.39 4.08
N MET A 396 -3.32 10.25 3.99
CA MET A 396 -3.60 11.30 4.97
C MET A 396 -5.10 11.55 5.03
N THR A 397 -5.65 11.77 6.21
CA THR A 397 -7.02 12.23 6.40
C THR A 397 -7.02 13.61 7.04
N ILE A 398 -7.72 14.58 6.45
CA ILE A 398 -7.90 15.92 6.99
C ILE A 398 -9.32 16.02 7.53
N PHE A 399 -9.48 16.48 8.76
CA PHE A 399 -10.78 16.63 9.41
C PHE A 399 -11.20 18.09 9.38
N MET A 400 -12.40 18.32 8.91
CA MET A 400 -13.00 19.64 8.76
C MET A 400 -14.42 19.65 9.33
N LEU A 401 -14.82 20.76 9.92
CA LEU A 401 -16.18 21.01 10.39
C LEU A 401 -16.75 22.21 9.63
N ARG A 402 -17.92 22.03 9.05
CA ARG A 402 -18.73 23.13 8.50
C ARG A 402 -19.70 23.60 9.57
N GLU A 403 -19.51 24.82 10.05
CA GLU A 403 -20.32 25.40 11.12
C GLU A 403 -21.76 25.68 10.63
N GLU A 404 -22.74 25.24 11.42
CA GLU A 404 -24.14 25.23 11.02
C GLU A 404 -24.73 26.65 10.80
N HIS A 405 -24.29 27.66 11.59
CA HIS A 405 -24.87 28.99 11.55
C HIS A 405 -24.19 29.90 10.52
N THR A 406 -22.93 29.75 10.27
CA THR A 406 -22.14 30.65 9.41
C THR A 406 -21.76 30.01 8.08
N ASP A 407 -21.96 28.72 7.92
CA ASP A 407 -21.52 27.91 6.77
C ASP A 407 -20.02 28.03 6.48
N LYS A 408 -19.23 28.35 7.54
CA LYS A 408 -17.77 28.42 7.46
C LYS A 408 -17.15 27.06 7.68
N ASP A 409 -16.14 26.80 6.88
CA ASP A 409 -15.34 25.58 6.97
C ASP A 409 -14.14 25.83 7.93
N TYR A 410 -14.01 24.97 8.96
CA TYR A 410 -12.92 24.99 9.92
C TYR A 410 -12.13 23.69 9.83
N PHE A 411 -10.84 23.79 9.54
CA PHE A 411 -9.92 22.66 9.51
C PHE A 411 -9.43 22.38 10.94
N ILE A 412 -9.66 21.15 11.42
CA ILE A 412 -9.54 20.81 12.83
C ILE A 412 -8.23 20.06 13.12
N ARG A 413 -7.93 19.02 12.32
CA ARG A 413 -6.78 18.14 12.51
C ARG A 413 -6.43 17.41 11.22
N MET A 414 -5.24 16.78 11.21
CA MET A 414 -4.78 15.87 10.17
C MET A 414 -4.25 14.59 10.80
N GLU A 415 -4.41 13.49 10.09
CA GLU A 415 -3.87 12.19 10.45
C GLU A 415 -3.09 11.65 9.25
N PRO A 416 -1.74 11.53 9.33
CA PRO A 416 -0.90 11.12 8.22
C PRO A 416 -0.79 9.59 8.10
N TRP A 417 -1.91 8.90 8.27
CA TRP A 417 -2.05 7.44 8.12
C TRP A 417 -3.43 7.11 7.56
N TYR A 418 -3.61 5.82 7.23
CA TYR A 418 -4.91 5.31 6.82
C TYR A 418 -5.91 5.30 7.95
N HIS A 419 -6.93 6.11 7.87
CA HIS A 419 -8.05 6.08 8.81
C HIS A 419 -9.02 4.94 8.45
N GLN A 420 -9.54 4.22 9.46
CA GLN A 420 -10.40 3.04 9.24
C GLN A 420 -11.62 3.34 8.35
N ALA A 421 -12.20 4.54 8.46
CA ALA A 421 -13.33 4.93 7.63
C ALA A 421 -12.95 5.29 6.19
N SER A 422 -11.65 5.44 5.85
CA SER A 422 -11.19 5.71 4.46
C SER A 422 -11.46 4.56 3.50
N THR A 423 -11.79 3.35 4.01
CA THR A 423 -12.32 2.24 3.19
C THR A 423 -13.57 2.66 2.41
N VAL A 424 -14.36 3.60 2.93
CA VAL A 424 -15.54 4.16 2.23
C VAL A 424 -15.12 4.85 0.93
N SER A 425 -14.08 5.70 0.97
CA SER A 425 -13.55 6.39 -0.20
C SER A 425 -12.98 5.41 -1.24
N ILE A 426 -12.29 4.36 -0.76
CA ILE A 426 -11.75 3.29 -1.61
C ILE A 426 -12.88 2.57 -2.36
N LYS A 427 -13.91 2.14 -1.62
CA LYS A 427 -15.06 1.42 -2.20
C LYS A 427 -15.91 2.30 -3.11
N ALA A 428 -15.91 3.61 -2.89
CA ALA A 428 -16.58 4.56 -3.76
C ALA A 428 -15.81 4.84 -5.08
N GLY A 429 -14.58 4.35 -5.23
CA GLY A 429 -13.81 4.47 -6.47
C GLY A 429 -12.44 5.19 -6.35
N ALA A 430 -12.14 5.83 -5.21
CA ALA A 430 -10.81 6.38 -4.93
C ALA A 430 -9.88 5.26 -4.42
N ASP A 431 -9.55 4.34 -5.32
CA ASP A 431 -8.85 3.08 -5.02
C ASP A 431 -7.36 3.31 -4.69
N ALA A 432 -7.11 3.82 -3.48
CA ALA A 432 -5.77 4.09 -2.99
C ALA A 432 -4.86 2.83 -2.91
N PRO A 433 -5.35 1.62 -2.53
CA PRO A 433 -4.57 0.39 -2.65
C PRO A 433 -4.10 0.10 -4.07
N TYR A 434 -4.96 0.29 -5.07
CA TYR A 434 -4.57 0.14 -6.48
C TYR A 434 -3.46 1.13 -6.86
N ALA A 435 -3.57 2.39 -6.44
CA ALA A 435 -2.55 3.41 -6.69
C ALA A 435 -1.23 3.08 -5.98
N ALA A 436 -1.28 2.59 -4.72
CA ALA A 436 -0.10 2.17 -3.97
C ALA A 436 0.63 1.00 -4.67
N LEU A 437 -0.11 0.00 -5.12
CA LEU A 437 0.46 -1.13 -5.86
C LEU A 437 1.03 -0.69 -7.22
N SER A 438 0.30 0.13 -7.98
CA SER A 438 0.79 0.68 -9.27
C SER A 438 2.09 1.46 -9.09
N MET A 439 2.18 2.27 -8.03
CA MET A 439 3.39 3.01 -7.69
C MET A 439 4.56 2.05 -7.41
N MET A 440 4.33 0.97 -6.64
CA MET A 440 5.34 -0.06 -6.36
C MET A 440 5.74 -0.88 -7.59
N LEU A 441 4.94 -0.87 -8.63
CA LEU A 441 5.28 -1.45 -9.93
C LEU A 441 6.03 -0.46 -10.85
N GLY A 442 6.32 0.75 -10.37
CA GLY A 442 6.97 1.80 -11.14
C GLY A 442 6.03 2.58 -12.06
N GLU A 443 4.72 2.49 -11.83
CA GLU A 443 3.66 3.17 -12.58
C GLU A 443 2.84 4.08 -11.65
N PRO A 444 3.43 5.17 -11.09
CA PRO A 444 2.68 6.10 -10.25
C PRO A 444 1.53 6.71 -11.05
N MET A 445 0.40 6.89 -10.40
CA MET A 445 -0.80 7.42 -11.02
C MET A 445 -0.81 8.95 -10.95
N GLU A 446 -1.38 9.58 -11.98
CA GLU A 446 -1.68 11.02 -11.97
C GLU A 446 -2.95 11.30 -11.15
N TYR A 447 -3.12 12.58 -10.75
CA TYR A 447 -4.32 13.02 -10.02
C TYR A 447 -5.58 12.74 -10.83
N LYS A 448 -6.52 12.05 -10.20
CA LYS A 448 -7.83 11.75 -10.77
C LYS A 448 -8.90 12.54 -10.02
N GLU A 449 -9.38 13.59 -10.65
CA GLU A 449 -10.51 14.38 -10.13
C GLU A 449 -11.78 13.52 -10.10
N ASP A 450 -12.59 13.72 -9.06
CA ASP A 450 -13.88 13.03 -8.90
C ASP A 450 -13.84 11.50 -9.05
N ALA A 451 -12.76 10.90 -8.56
CA ALA A 451 -12.56 9.46 -8.68
C ALA A 451 -13.62 8.64 -7.94
N ALA A 452 -14.14 9.17 -6.84
CA ALA A 452 -15.18 8.52 -6.04
C ALA A 452 -16.59 8.88 -6.54
N ASP A 453 -17.50 7.93 -6.49
CA ASP A 453 -18.91 8.14 -6.83
C ASP A 453 -19.58 9.06 -5.81
N ASP A 454 -20.25 10.10 -6.32
CA ASP A 454 -20.95 11.09 -5.52
C ASP A 454 -22.24 10.53 -4.91
N ASN A 455 -22.59 11.03 -3.72
CA ASN A 455 -23.83 10.67 -3.00
C ASN A 455 -23.99 9.20 -2.60
N VAL A 456 -22.95 8.39 -2.71
CA VAL A 456 -22.98 7.00 -2.25
C VAL A 456 -22.93 6.95 -0.72
N ILE A 457 -23.83 6.16 -0.14
CA ILE A 457 -23.95 6.01 1.31
C ILE A 457 -23.42 4.66 1.74
N PHE A 458 -22.54 4.68 2.74
CA PHE A 458 -22.00 3.48 3.38
C PHE A 458 -22.46 3.39 4.83
N THR A 459 -22.96 2.24 5.21
CA THR A 459 -23.29 1.90 6.60
C THR A 459 -22.37 0.76 7.03
N ARG A 460 -21.70 0.93 8.17
CA ARG A 460 -20.87 -0.11 8.77
C ARG A 460 -21.73 -1.03 9.63
N PHE A 461 -21.35 -2.29 9.69
CA PHE A 461 -21.91 -3.29 10.59
C PHE A 461 -20.78 -4.17 11.12
N GLU A 462 -20.94 -4.71 12.30
CA GLU A 462 -19.98 -5.64 12.90
C GLU A 462 -20.16 -7.03 12.31
N LYS A 463 -19.03 -7.68 12.03
CA LYS A 463 -18.96 -9.08 11.60
C LYS A 463 -18.00 -9.84 12.52
N SER A 464 -18.48 -10.97 13.06
CA SER A 464 -17.62 -11.86 13.85
C SER A 464 -16.77 -12.74 12.94
N VAL A 465 -15.52 -12.91 13.30
CA VAL A 465 -14.59 -13.86 12.68
C VAL A 465 -14.29 -14.96 13.70
N CYS A 466 -14.43 -16.21 13.29
CA CYS A 466 -13.98 -17.33 14.11
C CYS A 466 -12.47 -17.52 13.91
N LEU A 467 -11.71 -17.34 14.98
CA LEU A 467 -10.28 -17.60 14.97
C LEU A 467 -10.08 -19.06 15.37
N ASN A 468 -9.65 -19.88 14.42
CA ASN A 468 -9.24 -21.24 14.75
C ASN A 468 -7.80 -21.19 15.30
N THR A 469 -7.67 -21.33 16.64
CA THR A 469 -6.35 -21.34 17.30
C THR A 469 -5.62 -22.68 17.16
N ARG A 470 -6.25 -23.70 16.56
CA ARG A 470 -5.56 -24.94 16.23
C ARG A 470 -4.85 -24.70 14.89
N GLU A 471 -3.52 -24.72 14.91
CA GLU A 471 -2.71 -24.83 13.71
C GLU A 471 -2.89 -26.24 13.13
N GLU A 472 -3.95 -26.45 12.38
CA GLU A 472 -4.03 -27.64 11.55
C GLU A 472 -3.12 -27.43 10.35
N PRO A 473 -2.15 -28.33 10.11
CA PRO A 473 -1.22 -28.19 9.00
C PRO A 473 -1.97 -28.34 7.67
N ILE A 474 -1.55 -27.57 6.67
CA ILE A 474 -1.93 -27.88 5.29
C ILE A 474 -1.15 -29.14 4.90
N VAL A 475 -1.87 -30.22 4.60
CA VAL A 475 -1.28 -31.50 4.21
C VAL A 475 -1.00 -31.51 2.71
N GLU A 476 0.27 -31.61 2.32
CA GLU A 476 0.63 -31.79 0.90
C GLU A 476 0.23 -33.20 0.43
N ILE A 477 -0.51 -33.29 -0.66
CA ILE A 477 -0.88 -34.56 -1.30
C ILE A 477 -0.23 -34.65 -2.69
N HIS A 478 0.31 -35.82 -3.00
CA HIS A 478 0.94 -36.10 -4.29
C HIS A 478 0.00 -36.92 -5.20
N ASP A 479 -0.80 -37.82 -4.60
CA ASP A 479 -1.78 -38.66 -5.31
C ASP A 479 -3.16 -38.48 -4.66
N PHE A 480 -4.22 -38.55 -5.46
CA PHE A 480 -5.59 -38.52 -4.95
C PHE A 480 -5.92 -39.69 -4.02
N LYS A 481 -5.15 -40.78 -4.06
CA LYS A 481 -5.26 -41.90 -3.10
C LYS A 481 -4.92 -41.50 -1.66
N ASP A 482 -4.16 -40.44 -1.47
CA ASP A 482 -3.86 -39.90 -0.13
C ASP A 482 -5.17 -39.50 0.61
N LEU A 483 -6.22 -39.15 -0.15
CA LEU A 483 -7.54 -38.77 0.35
C LEU A 483 -8.49 -39.97 0.63
N TYR A 484 -8.06 -41.21 0.39
CA TYR A 484 -8.89 -42.40 0.67
C TYR A 484 -9.03 -42.66 2.17
N HIS A 485 -8.11 -42.17 2.98
CA HIS A 485 -8.01 -42.45 4.42
C HIS A 485 -8.19 -41.18 5.27
N LEU A 486 -9.12 -40.32 4.87
CA LEU A 486 -9.52 -39.17 5.69
C LEU A 486 -10.11 -39.61 7.04
N ASP A 487 -9.99 -38.74 8.04
CA ASP A 487 -10.59 -38.97 9.36
C ASP A 487 -12.07 -39.35 9.25
N GLU A 488 -12.53 -40.29 10.13
CA GLU A 488 -13.93 -40.74 10.15
C GLU A 488 -14.92 -39.61 10.44
N GLY A 489 -14.44 -38.51 11.07
CA GLY A 489 -15.22 -37.33 11.35
C GLY A 489 -15.51 -36.46 10.11
N ILE A 490 -14.78 -36.62 9.02
CA ILE A 490 -14.98 -35.86 7.78
C ILE A 490 -16.16 -36.41 7.00
N GLY A 491 -17.22 -35.63 6.91
CA GLY A 491 -18.44 -35.98 6.18
C GLY A 491 -18.52 -35.45 4.75
N SER A 492 -17.66 -34.48 4.39
CA SER A 492 -17.63 -33.90 3.04
C SER A 492 -16.23 -33.48 2.63
N VAL A 493 -15.94 -33.59 1.35
CA VAL A 493 -14.70 -33.07 0.74
C VAL A 493 -15.07 -32.05 -0.33
N ILE A 494 -14.55 -30.84 -0.19
CA ILE A 494 -14.76 -29.74 -1.12
C ILE A 494 -13.50 -29.58 -1.95
N PHE A 495 -13.65 -29.49 -3.26
CA PHE A 495 -12.55 -29.33 -4.19
C PHE A 495 -12.60 -27.96 -4.88
N ASP A 496 -11.46 -27.32 -5.07
CA ASP A 496 -11.28 -26.37 -6.14
C ASP A 496 -11.30 -27.11 -7.50
N LEU A 497 -11.35 -26.39 -8.59
CA LEU A 497 -11.44 -26.98 -9.92
C LEU A 497 -10.15 -26.85 -10.72
N ASP A 498 -9.76 -25.60 -11.00
CA ASP A 498 -8.64 -25.26 -11.88
C ASP A 498 -7.31 -25.71 -11.24
N ASP A 499 -6.45 -26.38 -11.99
CA ASP A 499 -5.19 -27.01 -11.55
C ASP A 499 -5.31 -27.98 -10.33
N THR A 500 -6.52 -28.15 -9.77
CA THR A 500 -6.81 -29.11 -8.70
C THR A 500 -7.37 -30.42 -9.24
N LEU A 501 -8.43 -30.39 -10.06
CA LEU A 501 -9.08 -31.57 -10.61
C LEU A 501 -8.72 -31.85 -12.07
N TYR A 502 -8.23 -30.88 -12.79
CA TYR A 502 -7.76 -30.96 -14.17
C TYR A 502 -6.69 -29.87 -14.41
N SER A 503 -5.92 -29.95 -15.52
CA SER A 503 -4.92 -28.96 -15.87
C SER A 503 -5.52 -27.71 -16.51
N GLU A 504 -5.35 -26.54 -15.90
CA GLU A 504 -5.77 -25.26 -16.49
C GLU A 504 -5.03 -24.96 -17.79
N LYS A 505 -3.79 -25.43 -17.95
CA LYS A 505 -3.04 -25.36 -19.22
C LYS A 505 -3.80 -26.03 -20.37
N ASP A 506 -4.52 -27.11 -20.10
CA ASP A 506 -5.32 -27.83 -21.15
C ASP A 506 -6.54 -26.98 -21.56
N TYR A 507 -7.18 -26.28 -20.62
CA TYR A 507 -8.23 -25.32 -20.96
C TYR A 507 -7.70 -24.17 -21.82
N VAL A 508 -6.54 -23.60 -21.46
CA VAL A 508 -5.90 -22.54 -22.25
C VAL A 508 -5.52 -23.02 -23.63
N ARG A 509 -4.96 -24.24 -23.76
CA ARG A 509 -4.65 -24.85 -25.05
C ARG A 509 -5.91 -25.09 -25.87
N SER A 510 -6.99 -25.58 -25.26
CA SER A 510 -8.30 -25.74 -25.92
C SER A 510 -8.80 -24.39 -26.46
N SER A 511 -8.67 -23.32 -25.68
CA SER A 511 -9.05 -21.96 -26.09
C SER A 511 -8.21 -21.46 -27.30
N PHE A 512 -6.91 -21.77 -27.33
CA PHE A 512 -6.03 -21.39 -28.45
C PHE A 512 -6.39 -22.13 -29.75
N ARG A 513 -6.92 -23.33 -29.66
CA ARG A 513 -7.47 -24.04 -30.86
C ARG A 513 -8.66 -23.31 -31.47
N VAL A 514 -9.45 -22.61 -30.66
CA VAL A 514 -10.56 -21.79 -31.16
C VAL A 514 -10.01 -20.59 -31.94
N VAL A 515 -9.00 -19.92 -31.42
CA VAL A 515 -8.36 -18.80 -32.11
C VAL A 515 -7.67 -19.24 -33.40
N GLU A 516 -7.06 -20.44 -33.43
CA GLU A 516 -6.48 -21.03 -34.63
C GLU A 516 -7.52 -21.24 -35.74
N ARG A 517 -8.71 -21.69 -35.37
CA ARG A 517 -9.82 -21.86 -36.33
C ARG A 517 -10.38 -20.53 -36.81
N MET A 518 -10.33 -19.48 -36.01
CA MET A 518 -10.81 -18.13 -36.34
C MET A 518 -9.86 -17.38 -37.28
N LEU A 519 -8.56 -17.60 -37.15
CA LEU A 519 -7.51 -16.86 -37.86
C LEU A 519 -6.59 -17.80 -38.66
N PRO A 520 -7.14 -18.55 -39.64
CA PRO A 520 -6.38 -19.51 -40.41
C PRO A 520 -5.28 -18.88 -41.28
N GLU A 521 -5.36 -17.58 -41.52
CA GLU A 521 -4.37 -16.79 -42.26
C GLU A 521 -3.07 -16.55 -41.44
N VAL A 522 -3.10 -16.70 -40.13
CA VAL A 522 -1.90 -16.58 -39.31
C VAL A 522 -1.23 -17.93 -39.17
N ASN A 523 -0.17 -18.11 -39.93
CA ASN A 523 0.54 -19.38 -39.97
C ASN A 523 1.06 -19.80 -38.59
N ASN A 524 0.74 -21.02 -38.15
CA ASN A 524 1.17 -21.64 -36.91
C ASN A 524 0.80 -20.84 -35.62
N ILE A 525 -0.38 -20.23 -35.63
CA ILE A 525 -0.86 -19.35 -34.55
C ILE A 525 -0.94 -20.07 -33.19
N PHE A 526 -1.40 -21.33 -33.19
CA PHE A 526 -1.49 -22.12 -31.94
C PHE A 526 -0.14 -22.20 -31.21
N ASN A 527 0.92 -22.58 -31.92
CA ASN A 527 2.24 -22.72 -31.29
C ASN A 527 2.83 -21.35 -30.88
N LYS A 528 2.51 -20.28 -31.63
CA LYS A 528 2.90 -18.90 -31.24
C LYS A 528 2.20 -18.46 -29.95
N LEU A 529 0.91 -18.77 -29.80
CA LEU A 529 0.16 -18.49 -28.58
C LEU A 529 0.71 -19.28 -27.39
N CYS A 530 1.01 -20.57 -27.57
CA CYS A 530 1.64 -21.38 -26.54
C CYS A 530 3.02 -20.83 -26.15
N ALA A 531 3.86 -20.46 -27.11
CA ALA A 531 5.18 -19.91 -26.83
C ALA A 531 5.14 -18.54 -26.15
N ALA A 532 4.13 -17.71 -26.44
CA ALA A 532 3.91 -16.45 -25.73
C ALA A 532 3.49 -16.69 -24.27
N LEU A 533 2.61 -17.67 -24.03
CA LEU A 533 2.20 -18.08 -22.70
C LEU A 533 3.39 -18.57 -21.86
N GLU A 534 4.22 -19.44 -22.40
CA GLU A 534 5.43 -19.97 -21.72
C GLU A 534 6.44 -18.88 -21.37
N LYS A 535 6.44 -17.77 -22.11
CA LYS A 535 7.27 -16.58 -21.84
C LYS A 535 6.63 -15.57 -20.86
N GLY A 536 5.45 -15.89 -20.32
CA GLY A 536 4.70 -14.98 -19.45
C GLY A 536 4.19 -13.72 -20.17
N GLN A 537 4.07 -13.74 -21.51
CA GLN A 537 3.56 -12.63 -22.31
C GLN A 537 2.06 -12.77 -22.52
N PRO A 538 1.28 -11.67 -22.69
CA PRO A 538 -0.12 -11.73 -23.07
C PRO A 538 -0.26 -12.41 -24.45
N PRO A 539 -0.77 -13.68 -24.56
CA PRO A 539 -0.64 -14.45 -25.79
C PRO A 539 -1.35 -13.82 -26.98
N LEU A 540 -2.61 -13.44 -26.81
CA LEU A 540 -3.43 -12.86 -27.88
C LEU A 540 -2.86 -11.55 -28.40
N GLU A 541 -2.56 -10.61 -27.50
CA GLU A 541 -2.03 -9.31 -27.85
C GLU A 541 -0.68 -9.41 -28.57
N THR A 542 0.20 -10.26 -28.04
CA THR A 542 1.53 -10.47 -28.58
C THR A 542 1.45 -11.04 -30.01
N VAL A 543 0.72 -12.13 -30.17
CA VAL A 543 0.66 -12.82 -31.47
C VAL A 543 -0.10 -12.01 -32.53
N LEU A 544 -1.16 -11.28 -32.15
CA LEU A 544 -1.87 -10.39 -33.07
C LEU A 544 -1.01 -9.20 -33.51
N LYS A 545 -0.19 -8.63 -32.61
CA LYS A 545 0.77 -7.58 -32.96
C LYS A 545 1.85 -8.09 -33.90
N ASP A 546 2.43 -9.24 -33.59
CA ASP A 546 3.47 -9.86 -34.44
C ASP A 546 2.95 -10.22 -35.83
N ALA A 547 1.66 -10.57 -35.94
CA ALA A 547 1.00 -10.83 -37.20
C ALA A 547 0.56 -9.57 -37.96
N GLY A 548 0.71 -8.37 -37.36
CA GLY A 548 0.24 -7.10 -37.96
C GLY A 548 -1.29 -6.97 -38.01
N MET A 549 -2.03 -7.78 -37.23
CA MET A 549 -3.50 -7.85 -37.25
C MET A 549 -4.13 -7.29 -35.97
N TYR A 550 -3.34 -6.70 -35.07
CA TYR A 550 -3.87 -6.21 -33.80
C TYR A 550 -4.89 -5.09 -34.01
N SER A 551 -6.10 -5.32 -33.49
CA SER A 551 -7.11 -4.28 -33.24
C SER A 551 -7.90 -4.66 -32.00
N ASP A 552 -8.43 -3.67 -31.27
CA ASP A 552 -9.25 -3.92 -30.08
C ASP A 552 -10.52 -4.72 -30.42
N GLU A 553 -11.07 -4.50 -31.61
CA GLU A 553 -12.24 -5.25 -32.10
C GLU A 553 -11.92 -6.74 -32.34
N LEU A 554 -10.77 -7.04 -32.97
CA LEU A 554 -10.36 -8.43 -33.19
C LEU A 554 -9.99 -9.11 -31.90
N LEU A 555 -9.29 -8.43 -31.01
CA LEU A 555 -8.96 -8.94 -29.66
C LEU A 555 -10.24 -9.27 -28.89
N LEU A 556 -11.24 -8.40 -28.91
CA LEU A 556 -12.53 -8.64 -28.26
C LEU A 556 -13.24 -9.86 -28.86
N LYS A 557 -13.29 -9.99 -30.18
CA LYS A 557 -13.86 -11.16 -30.85
C LYS A 557 -13.15 -12.47 -30.47
N CYS A 558 -11.82 -12.46 -30.38
CA CYS A 558 -11.07 -13.64 -29.93
C CYS A 558 -11.41 -13.99 -28.48
N ARG A 559 -11.46 -13.00 -27.59
CA ARG A 559 -11.83 -13.20 -26.19
C ARG A 559 -13.26 -13.71 -26.01
N GLU A 560 -14.20 -13.22 -26.82
CA GLU A 560 -15.59 -13.71 -26.84
C GLU A 560 -15.66 -15.16 -27.30
N ALA A 561 -14.96 -15.50 -28.37
CA ALA A 561 -14.94 -16.88 -28.88
C ALA A 561 -14.30 -17.87 -27.87
N ILE A 562 -13.23 -17.44 -27.17
CA ILE A 562 -12.63 -18.20 -26.08
C ILE A 562 -13.65 -18.40 -24.94
N ARG A 563 -14.35 -17.34 -24.53
CA ARG A 563 -15.35 -17.42 -23.46
C ARG A 563 -16.53 -18.37 -23.81
N ASP A 564 -16.86 -18.46 -25.09
CA ASP A 564 -18.05 -19.13 -25.56
C ASP A 564 -17.74 -20.56 -26.08
N HIS A 565 -16.48 -21.00 -26.08
CA HIS A 565 -16.14 -22.32 -26.60
C HIS A 565 -16.50 -23.45 -25.64
N LYS A 566 -16.67 -24.64 -26.23
CA LYS A 566 -16.77 -25.88 -25.46
C LYS A 566 -15.36 -26.42 -25.24
N PRO A 567 -14.87 -26.51 -24.00
CA PRO A 567 -13.48 -26.89 -23.75
C PRO A 567 -13.24 -28.38 -23.98
N GLU A 568 -12.09 -28.72 -24.56
CA GLU A 568 -11.59 -30.08 -24.74
C GLU A 568 -10.59 -30.36 -23.59
N ILE A 569 -11.12 -30.77 -22.44
CA ILE A 569 -10.35 -30.99 -21.18
C ILE A 569 -10.76 -32.35 -20.56
N SER A 570 -9.87 -32.89 -19.73
CA SER A 570 -10.11 -34.15 -19.02
C SER A 570 -9.64 -34.03 -17.56
N LEU A 571 -10.30 -34.77 -16.67
CA LEU A 571 -9.89 -34.88 -15.26
C LEU A 571 -8.51 -35.55 -15.16
N TYR A 572 -7.75 -35.14 -14.10
CA TYR A 572 -6.54 -35.87 -13.75
C TYR A 572 -6.84 -37.36 -13.46
N GLU A 573 -5.83 -38.20 -13.66
CA GLU A 573 -5.88 -39.60 -13.31
C GLU A 573 -6.16 -39.79 -11.82
N GLY A 574 -7.07 -40.71 -11.47
CA GLY A 574 -7.44 -40.98 -10.07
C GLY A 574 -8.61 -40.17 -9.53
N VAL A 575 -9.01 -39.04 -10.16
CA VAL A 575 -10.14 -38.21 -9.66
C VAL A 575 -11.47 -38.95 -9.66
N LYS A 576 -11.77 -39.68 -10.72
CA LYS A 576 -13.02 -40.43 -10.81
C LYS A 576 -13.08 -41.56 -9.77
N GLU A 577 -11.96 -42.23 -9.59
CA GLU A 577 -11.79 -43.27 -8.59
C GLU A 577 -11.93 -42.71 -7.18
N LEU A 578 -11.36 -41.56 -6.92
CA LEU A 578 -11.51 -40.86 -5.64
C LEU A 578 -12.98 -40.51 -5.37
N PHE A 579 -13.67 -39.92 -6.34
CA PHE A 579 -15.08 -39.55 -6.15
C PHE A 579 -15.96 -40.75 -5.89
N PHE A 580 -15.71 -41.86 -6.57
CA PHE A 580 -16.39 -43.11 -6.31
C PHE A 580 -16.11 -43.64 -4.89
N GLU A 581 -14.85 -43.60 -4.46
CA GLU A 581 -14.44 -44.02 -3.11
C GLU A 581 -15.09 -43.15 -2.01
N LEU A 582 -15.07 -41.82 -2.17
CA LEU A 582 -15.71 -40.89 -1.22
C LEU A 582 -17.22 -41.16 -1.07
N HIS A 583 -17.93 -41.40 -2.19
CA HIS A 583 -19.35 -41.77 -2.13
C HIS A 583 -19.58 -43.14 -1.49
N THR A 584 -18.69 -44.11 -1.71
CA THR A 584 -18.74 -45.42 -1.06
C THR A 584 -18.61 -45.30 0.44
N GLN A 585 -17.79 -44.33 0.90
CA GLN A 585 -17.63 -43.95 2.32
C GLN A 585 -18.76 -43.06 2.84
N LYS A 586 -19.77 -42.75 2.03
CA LYS A 586 -20.89 -41.86 2.33
C LYS A 586 -20.46 -40.42 2.64
N ARG A 587 -19.39 -39.96 2.02
CA ARG A 587 -18.94 -38.59 2.07
C ARG A 587 -19.50 -37.78 0.91
N SER A 588 -19.99 -36.58 1.18
CA SER A 588 -20.47 -35.69 0.14
C SER A 588 -19.31 -34.97 -0.56
N ILE A 589 -19.46 -34.69 -1.85
CA ILE A 589 -18.48 -34.03 -2.70
C ILE A 589 -19.00 -32.65 -3.08
N GLY A 590 -18.27 -31.61 -2.70
CA GLY A 590 -18.53 -30.24 -3.12
C GLY A 590 -17.48 -29.76 -4.12
N ILE A 591 -17.87 -28.89 -5.04
CA ILE A 591 -16.95 -28.15 -5.91
C ILE A 591 -17.18 -26.66 -5.68
N LEU A 592 -16.14 -25.95 -5.30
CA LEU A 592 -16.17 -24.50 -5.06
C LEU A 592 -15.19 -23.80 -6.00
N ILE A 593 -15.71 -23.01 -6.93
CA ILE A 593 -14.96 -22.47 -8.04
C ILE A 593 -15.22 -20.98 -8.22
N ASP A 594 -14.17 -20.20 -8.44
CA ASP A 594 -14.24 -18.76 -8.74
C ASP A 594 -14.33 -18.53 -10.25
N GLY A 595 -15.07 -17.51 -10.66
CA GLY A 595 -15.04 -17.00 -12.02
C GLY A 595 -16.38 -16.94 -12.74
N THR A 596 -16.33 -16.53 -14.00
CA THR A 596 -17.52 -16.24 -14.81
C THR A 596 -18.39 -17.48 -14.99
N PRO A 597 -19.69 -17.43 -14.62
CA PRO A 597 -20.58 -18.60 -14.62
C PRO A 597 -20.59 -19.39 -15.93
N LYS A 598 -20.66 -18.69 -17.07
CA LYS A 598 -20.71 -19.33 -18.39
C LYS A 598 -19.46 -20.19 -18.67
N VAL A 599 -18.28 -19.69 -18.32
CA VAL A 599 -17.00 -20.38 -18.52
C VAL A 599 -16.91 -21.59 -17.59
N GLN A 600 -17.21 -21.40 -16.31
CA GLN A 600 -17.08 -22.45 -15.32
C GLN A 600 -18.11 -23.59 -15.54
N ARG A 601 -19.32 -23.24 -15.95
CA ARG A 601 -20.34 -24.22 -16.34
C ARG A 601 -19.88 -25.06 -17.52
N ALA A 602 -19.26 -24.46 -18.55
CA ALA A 602 -18.71 -25.18 -19.69
C ALA A 602 -17.60 -26.16 -19.30
N LYS A 603 -16.71 -25.78 -18.37
CA LYS A 603 -15.66 -26.66 -17.82
C LYS A 603 -16.27 -27.82 -17.04
N ILE A 604 -17.23 -27.57 -16.15
CA ILE A 604 -17.94 -28.58 -15.34
C ILE A 604 -18.61 -29.60 -16.23
N GLU A 605 -19.34 -29.16 -17.25
CA GLU A 605 -20.01 -30.04 -18.22
C GLU A 605 -19.01 -30.88 -19.02
N ALA A 606 -17.91 -30.26 -19.49
CA ALA A 606 -16.90 -30.96 -20.27
C ALA A 606 -16.20 -32.07 -19.45
N LEU A 607 -15.99 -31.84 -18.15
CA LEU A 607 -15.39 -32.79 -17.22
C LEU A 607 -16.40 -33.82 -16.66
N GLY A 608 -17.72 -33.60 -16.88
CA GLY A 608 -18.78 -34.45 -16.36
C GLY A 608 -19.00 -34.38 -14.86
N LEU A 609 -18.52 -33.32 -14.24
CA LEU A 609 -18.58 -33.12 -12.78
C LEU A 609 -20.00 -32.86 -12.28
N ASP A 610 -20.88 -32.34 -13.14
CA ASP A 610 -22.31 -32.13 -12.87
C ASP A 610 -23.06 -33.45 -12.50
N LYS A 611 -22.46 -34.60 -12.79
CA LYS A 611 -23.01 -35.93 -12.50
C LYS A 611 -22.29 -36.63 -11.34
N MET A 612 -21.19 -36.07 -10.86
CA MET A 612 -20.32 -36.72 -9.88
C MET A 612 -20.24 -35.98 -8.56
N ALA A 613 -20.52 -34.69 -8.55
CA ALA A 613 -20.52 -33.89 -7.34
C ALA A 613 -21.93 -33.71 -6.77
N ASP A 614 -22.06 -33.68 -5.44
CA ASP A 614 -23.34 -33.50 -4.76
C ASP A 614 -23.75 -32.03 -4.77
N GLU A 615 -22.77 -31.10 -4.70
CA GLU A 615 -23.00 -29.66 -4.74
C GLU A 615 -21.91 -28.95 -5.55
N ILE A 616 -22.31 -28.01 -6.39
CA ILE A 616 -21.39 -27.18 -7.19
C ILE A 616 -21.74 -25.72 -6.96
N LEU A 617 -20.75 -24.93 -6.55
CA LEU A 617 -20.91 -23.53 -6.24
C LEU A 617 -19.93 -22.70 -7.04
N ILE A 618 -20.44 -21.90 -7.97
CA ILE A 618 -19.69 -20.91 -8.73
C ILE A 618 -19.88 -19.58 -8.04
N THR A 619 -18.79 -18.99 -7.56
CA THR A 619 -18.86 -17.82 -6.68
C THR A 619 -19.51 -16.61 -7.34
N ASP A 620 -19.28 -16.37 -8.63
CA ASP A 620 -19.86 -15.24 -9.34
C ASP A 620 -21.40 -15.38 -9.54
N GLU A 621 -21.96 -16.59 -9.44
CA GLU A 621 -23.41 -16.79 -9.46
C GLU A 621 -24.10 -16.30 -8.18
N LEU A 622 -23.36 -16.23 -7.06
CA LEU A 622 -23.89 -15.81 -5.79
C LEU A 622 -24.07 -14.30 -5.70
N ALA A 623 -23.28 -13.55 -6.42
CA ALA A 623 -23.25 -12.10 -6.31
C ALA A 623 -24.51 -11.41 -6.86
N GLY A 624 -25.25 -12.04 -7.79
CA GLY A 624 -26.37 -11.38 -8.45
C GLY A 624 -25.96 -10.05 -9.09
N HIS A 625 -26.47 -8.95 -8.55
CA HIS A 625 -26.07 -7.59 -8.92
C HIS A 625 -25.08 -6.96 -7.91
N GLY A 626 -24.62 -7.71 -6.91
CA GLY A 626 -23.69 -7.26 -5.90
C GLY A 626 -22.22 -7.38 -6.30
N ASN A 627 -21.35 -7.10 -5.33
CA ASN A 627 -19.91 -7.20 -5.52
C ASN A 627 -19.46 -8.68 -5.55
N VAL A 628 -19.07 -9.18 -6.72
CA VAL A 628 -18.59 -10.57 -6.93
C VAL A 628 -17.44 -10.94 -6.00
N MET A 629 -16.60 -9.99 -5.63
CA MET A 629 -15.39 -10.23 -4.85
C MET A 629 -15.67 -10.67 -3.41
N GLU A 630 -16.84 -10.33 -2.87
CA GLU A 630 -17.24 -10.79 -1.53
C GLU A 630 -17.53 -12.28 -1.49
N PHE A 631 -17.82 -12.87 -2.64
CA PHE A 631 -18.16 -14.28 -2.78
C PHE A 631 -17.01 -15.15 -3.27
N ARG A 632 -15.91 -14.55 -3.76
CA ARG A 632 -14.74 -15.29 -4.20
C ARG A 632 -13.82 -15.68 -3.05
N LYS A 633 -13.10 -16.78 -3.22
CA LYS A 633 -11.98 -17.14 -2.36
C LYS A 633 -10.94 -15.99 -2.34
N PRO A 634 -10.34 -15.66 -1.22
CA PRO A 634 -10.28 -16.39 0.04
C PRO A 634 -11.36 -15.97 1.07
N ASN A 635 -12.48 -15.37 0.68
CA ASN A 635 -13.55 -15.06 1.62
C ASN A 635 -14.19 -16.31 2.20
N ASP A 636 -14.74 -16.19 3.41
CA ASP A 636 -15.39 -17.28 4.13
C ASP A 636 -16.83 -17.59 3.63
N LEU A 637 -17.50 -16.58 3.05
CA LEU A 637 -18.89 -16.65 2.69
C LEU A 637 -19.24 -17.84 1.73
N PRO A 638 -18.47 -18.11 0.65
CA PRO A 638 -18.77 -19.25 -0.21
C PRO A 638 -18.66 -20.60 0.53
N PHE A 639 -17.73 -20.74 1.46
CA PHE A 639 -17.60 -21.95 2.30
C PHE A 639 -18.77 -22.09 3.27
N LEU A 640 -19.25 -21.00 3.86
CA LEU A 640 -20.44 -21.01 4.71
C LEU A 640 -21.71 -21.35 3.93
N ILE A 641 -21.81 -20.92 2.68
CA ILE A 641 -22.92 -21.31 1.79
C ILE A 641 -22.81 -22.79 1.44
N MET A 642 -21.62 -23.29 1.10
CA MET A 642 -21.37 -24.72 0.82
C MET A 642 -21.72 -25.57 2.04
N ARG A 643 -21.29 -25.20 3.25
CA ARG A 643 -21.67 -25.82 4.52
C ARG A 643 -23.20 -25.92 4.69
N LYS A 644 -23.90 -24.83 4.36
CA LYS A 644 -25.37 -24.79 4.48
C LYS A 644 -26.04 -25.72 3.48
N ARG A 645 -25.52 -25.80 2.25
CA ARG A 645 -26.09 -26.66 1.19
C ARG A 645 -25.84 -28.13 1.44
N LEU A 646 -24.66 -28.48 1.95
CA LEU A 646 -24.31 -29.87 2.29
C LEU A 646 -24.80 -30.28 3.69
N GLU A 647 -25.28 -29.35 4.50
CA GLU A 647 -25.76 -29.55 5.90
C GLU A 647 -24.71 -30.18 6.82
N ILE A 648 -23.41 -29.96 6.55
CA ILE A 648 -22.28 -30.50 7.32
C ILE A 648 -21.52 -29.34 7.98
N PRO A 649 -21.16 -29.42 9.29
CA PRO A 649 -20.35 -28.40 9.94
C PRO A 649 -18.94 -28.28 9.32
N CYS A 650 -18.38 -27.08 9.21
CA CYS A 650 -17.08 -26.85 8.60
C CYS A 650 -15.95 -27.72 9.20
N ARG A 651 -15.97 -27.96 10.52
CA ARG A 651 -15.01 -28.85 11.20
C ARG A 651 -15.08 -30.33 10.78
N ASN A 652 -16.13 -30.73 10.07
CA ASN A 652 -16.33 -32.05 9.51
C ASN A 652 -16.20 -32.05 7.98
N MET A 653 -15.54 -31.04 7.42
CA MET A 653 -15.25 -30.87 6.02
C MET A 653 -13.76 -30.84 5.77
N ALA A 654 -13.34 -31.36 4.65
CA ALA A 654 -12.01 -31.18 4.09
C ALA A 654 -12.08 -30.28 2.86
N PHE A 655 -11.06 -29.47 2.64
CA PHE A 655 -10.89 -28.67 1.43
C PHE A 655 -9.61 -29.07 0.69
N VAL A 656 -9.71 -29.29 -0.60
CA VAL A 656 -8.60 -29.65 -1.49
C VAL A 656 -8.45 -28.56 -2.54
N GLY A 657 -7.25 -27.99 -2.65
CA GLY A 657 -6.94 -26.93 -3.60
C GLY A 657 -5.47 -26.93 -3.99
N ASP A 658 -5.09 -26.14 -4.98
CA ASP A 658 -3.72 -26.01 -5.49
C ASP A 658 -3.03 -24.71 -5.08
N ASP A 659 -3.77 -23.62 -4.84
CA ASP A 659 -3.24 -22.32 -4.52
C ASP A 659 -3.17 -22.08 -2.99
N ILE A 660 -1.96 -22.24 -2.42
CA ILE A 660 -1.73 -22.03 -0.97
C ILE A 660 -2.15 -20.62 -0.53
N GLU A 661 -1.98 -19.63 -1.37
CA GLU A 661 -2.20 -18.23 -1.00
C GLU A 661 -3.68 -17.83 -1.04
N LYS A 662 -4.50 -18.56 -1.79
CA LYS A 662 -5.91 -18.23 -2.01
C LYS A 662 -6.86 -19.23 -1.36
N ASP A 663 -6.57 -20.51 -1.49
CA ASP A 663 -7.52 -21.58 -1.21
C ASP A 663 -7.68 -21.91 0.27
N PHE A 664 -6.65 -21.69 1.09
CA PHE A 664 -6.62 -22.22 2.47
C PHE A 664 -6.84 -21.18 3.57
N ILE A 665 -6.95 -19.89 3.24
CA ILE A 665 -7.18 -18.83 4.25
C ILE A 665 -8.52 -19.05 4.97
N ALA A 666 -9.62 -19.13 4.22
CA ALA A 666 -10.95 -19.30 4.80
C ALA A 666 -11.20 -20.71 5.34
N PRO A 667 -10.84 -21.82 4.65
CA PRO A 667 -10.98 -23.15 5.20
C PRO A 667 -10.29 -23.34 6.54
N LYS A 668 -9.05 -22.89 6.68
CA LYS A 668 -8.32 -22.91 7.96
C LYS A 668 -9.04 -22.13 9.05
N ALA A 669 -9.45 -20.89 8.73
CA ALA A 669 -10.19 -20.04 9.68
C ALA A 669 -11.53 -20.67 10.12
N LEU A 670 -12.14 -21.50 9.27
CA LEU A 670 -13.40 -22.20 9.54
C LEU A 670 -13.20 -23.59 10.20
N GLY A 671 -11.94 -24.01 10.42
CA GLY A 671 -11.60 -25.30 11.04
C GLY A 671 -11.81 -26.50 10.12
N MET A 672 -11.67 -26.34 8.82
CA MET A 672 -11.67 -27.43 7.84
C MET A 672 -10.28 -28.07 7.78
N GLU A 673 -10.22 -29.37 7.52
CA GLU A 673 -8.95 -29.99 7.11
C GLU A 673 -8.55 -29.48 5.73
N CYS A 674 -7.26 -29.19 5.54
CA CYS A 674 -6.75 -28.57 4.31
C CYS A 674 -5.73 -29.47 3.64
N TYR A 675 -5.97 -29.78 2.37
CA TYR A 675 -5.13 -30.66 1.54
C TYR A 675 -4.66 -29.92 0.30
N TRP A 676 -3.35 -29.72 0.22
CA TRP A 676 -2.73 -29.03 -0.90
C TRP A 676 -2.30 -30.01 -1.99
N LYS A 677 -2.96 -29.92 -3.14
CA LYS A 677 -2.57 -30.65 -4.34
C LYS A 677 -1.53 -29.85 -5.09
N LYS A 678 -0.24 -30.13 -4.80
CA LYS A 678 0.85 -29.49 -5.51
C LYS A 678 0.86 -29.87 -6.98
N ASN A 679 0.80 -28.87 -7.85
CA ASN A 679 0.84 -29.06 -9.29
C ASN A 679 2.17 -28.49 -9.81
N GLU A 680 3.16 -29.37 -10.11
CA GLU A 680 4.46 -28.97 -10.64
C GLU A 680 4.39 -28.37 -12.05
N ASP A 681 3.28 -28.61 -12.76
CA ASP A 681 3.01 -28.14 -14.10
C ASP A 681 1.89 -27.07 -14.16
N GLY A 682 1.52 -26.47 -13.03
CA GLY A 682 0.48 -25.43 -12.94
C GLY A 682 0.75 -24.22 -13.84
N LEU A 683 -0.30 -23.46 -14.13
CA LEU A 683 -0.20 -22.25 -14.96
C LEU A 683 0.47 -21.11 -14.19
N TYR A 684 0.38 -21.11 -12.88
CA TYR A 684 0.84 -20.08 -11.95
C TYR A 684 1.75 -20.69 -10.88
N GLU A 685 2.99 -21.07 -11.27
CA GLU A 685 4.05 -21.38 -10.30
C GLU A 685 4.56 -20.14 -9.59
#